data_d8a420784f880f80a7be71772e44f5e0
#
_entry.id   d8a420784f880f80a7be71772e44f5e0
#
_cell.length_a   1.000
_cell.length_b   1.000
_cell.length_c   1.000
_cell.angle_alpha   90.00
_cell.angle_beta   90.00
_cell.angle_gamma   90.00
#
_symmetry.space_group_name_H-M   'P 1'
#
loop_
_entity.id
_entity.type
_entity.pdbx_description
1 polymer ?
#
loop_
_entity_poly.entity_id
_entity_poly.type
_entity_poly.pdbx_seq_one_letter_code
_entity_poly.pdbx_strand_id
1 'polypeptide(L)'
;SETPAQLESALRRYKYRELARIIYRNITDGAPFTETMEELSDLASAILQAAISFYGAEANGAGEFTVIGMGKLGGRELNLSSDIDIIYMYSDNGDPDPFFRLAEKVTKSLSAVTEDGFLYRVDLGLRPGGGKSTVAVSVEGALEHYFYWGDTWERAAMIKARPVAGDIALGEKFVSDIEPFVYKKFLDYSSIEDLKDMKTRLDQLEKKRDVKLGKGGIREIEFFVQALALVNGGEIKYIRENNTLKALGKLEAAHLITPQVRRTLSDSYLFLRKVEHNIQLADERQTHKLPSSPDDLEKLALRVGVPDRDELERLYKERTAAVSSVYKGLFYEPSQKTEEVGKEFWKAAGFLMEGNLNEEEAIENLNALGFKNPGMAADLLSKLLDAKRGGLTQGGRAATRKVIPAFLASVLKSPDPDLAIVNLERFVSGIGWRTSLYSVLAENPDIIELLVKLFSTSGYLSNFLIRHPEYMDVITLRDVRTEYSSKGEMLAQLHESLAEEDDYGAQLDVLRRFRHVETLKICLRDLNGEVGPFYVGKYLSMVAEAILEAGLEIAWEVVRDKEKHREKNHKMVVMGMGKLGGKELSYNSDLDVIFIYDGKEEEHMFYSKLGQKVISVLSVPTGEGYAYKIDMGLRPSGRSGALVTSLNAFRKYQQESAQIWERQALVKAAPSAGNEKVGNKIMKLVTEFVYERPIHEGFEKEIKRLRKRMEKEIAAESREKLNIKTGRGGIVDIEFLVQMLQLKYGGEYPVVRKQNTSDALAWLHEAGIIEEDDYTELADGLTFLRKMENLLRLLHDRSINELYESDFEKLASELDPGDAAKLKRKYTSTTGKIRKIYNRYFSGRAAEPEPAEKRRTSK
;
A
#
# COMPACT_ATOMS: atom_id res chain seq x y z
N SER A 1 -28.09 31.39 26.76
CA SER A 1 -27.39 31.17 28.06
C SER A 1 -26.35 32.25 28.26
N GLU A 2 -26.29 32.83 29.43
CA GLU A 2 -25.32 33.88 29.74
C GLU A 2 -24.02 33.30 30.35
N THR A 3 -24.09 32.10 30.91
CA THR A 3 -22.96 31.45 31.57
C THR A 3 -22.75 30.02 31.03
N PRO A 4 -21.51 29.46 31.10
CA PRO A 4 -21.23 28.05 30.76
C PRO A 4 -22.12 27.05 31.49
N ALA A 5 -22.35 27.24 32.80
CA ALA A 5 -23.20 26.37 33.60
C ALA A 5 -24.66 26.34 33.14
N GLN A 6 -25.20 27.51 32.75
CA GLN A 6 -26.55 27.60 32.20
C GLN A 6 -26.66 26.88 30.84
N LEU A 7 -25.66 27.05 29.98
CA LEU A 7 -25.62 26.32 28.70
C LEU A 7 -25.58 24.82 28.93
N GLU A 8 -24.67 24.39 29.76
CA GLU A 8 -24.47 22.96 30.03
C GLU A 8 -25.73 22.28 30.59
N SER A 9 -26.44 22.94 31.53
CA SER A 9 -27.74 22.45 32.02
C SER A 9 -28.82 22.46 30.95
N ALA A 10 -28.93 23.54 30.18
CA ALA A 10 -29.89 23.63 29.08
C ALA A 10 -29.70 22.56 28.01
N LEU A 11 -28.45 22.30 27.59
CA LEU A 11 -28.13 21.27 26.57
C LEU A 11 -28.47 19.87 27.08
N ARG A 12 -28.20 19.54 28.37
CA ARG A 12 -28.52 18.24 28.93
C ARG A 12 -30.04 18.03 29.00
N ARG A 13 -30.80 19.01 29.50
CA ARG A 13 -32.27 18.96 29.50
C ARG A 13 -32.84 18.84 28.08
N TYR A 14 -32.29 19.56 27.13
CA TYR A 14 -32.69 19.43 25.73
C TYR A 14 -32.40 18.02 25.21
N LYS A 15 -31.18 17.49 25.42
CA LYS A 15 -30.81 16.12 25.02
C LYS A 15 -31.83 15.12 25.57
N TYR A 16 -32.06 15.09 26.88
CA TYR A 16 -32.96 14.09 27.49
C TYR A 16 -34.39 14.22 27.03
N ARG A 17 -34.87 15.44 26.80
CA ARG A 17 -36.19 15.66 26.23
C ARG A 17 -36.31 15.08 24.82
N GLU A 18 -35.34 15.35 23.96
CA GLU A 18 -35.34 14.83 22.57
C GLU A 18 -35.11 13.31 22.56
N LEU A 19 -34.25 12.78 23.43
CA LEU A 19 -34.11 11.33 23.58
C LEU A 19 -35.43 10.66 23.96
N ALA A 20 -36.14 11.21 24.92
CA ALA A 20 -37.45 10.70 25.30
C ALA A 20 -38.44 10.71 24.13
N ARG A 21 -38.45 11.78 23.35
CA ARG A 21 -39.29 11.91 22.13
C ARG A 21 -38.91 10.85 21.07
N ILE A 22 -37.63 10.70 20.79
CA ILE A 22 -37.12 9.76 19.78
C ILE A 22 -37.42 8.31 20.18
N ILE A 23 -37.15 7.96 21.44
CA ILE A 23 -37.43 6.62 21.99
C ILE A 23 -38.93 6.34 21.97
N TYR A 24 -39.77 7.31 22.41
CA TYR A 24 -41.22 7.16 22.40
C TYR A 24 -41.73 6.87 20.98
N ARG A 25 -41.30 7.62 19.97
CA ARG A 25 -41.66 7.38 18.58
C ARG A 25 -41.20 6.01 18.06
N ASN A 26 -40.01 5.59 18.44
CA ASN A 26 -39.50 4.28 18.03
C ASN A 26 -40.29 3.12 18.63
N ILE A 27 -40.74 3.24 19.91
CA ILE A 27 -41.43 2.16 20.64
C ILE A 27 -42.94 2.16 20.34
N THR A 28 -43.58 3.31 20.32
CA THR A 28 -45.06 3.43 20.24
C THR A 28 -45.58 3.72 18.86
N ASP A 29 -44.91 4.59 18.11
CA ASP A 29 -45.41 5.06 16.81
C ASP A 29 -44.83 4.22 15.64
N GLY A 30 -43.93 3.26 15.93
CA GLY A 30 -43.38 2.36 14.95
C GLY A 30 -42.44 3.07 13.95
N ALA A 31 -41.83 4.18 14.35
CA ALA A 31 -40.88 4.91 13.51
C ALA A 31 -39.77 3.95 13.03
N PRO A 32 -39.38 4.02 11.75
CA PRO A 32 -38.30 3.19 11.22
C PRO A 32 -37.02 3.38 12.03
N PHE A 33 -36.32 2.28 12.32
CA PHE A 33 -35.09 2.33 13.11
C PHE A 33 -34.00 3.20 12.44
N THR A 34 -34.00 3.27 11.11
CA THR A 34 -33.12 4.17 10.34
C THR A 34 -33.34 5.65 10.67
N GLU A 35 -34.60 6.06 10.82
CA GLU A 35 -34.97 7.42 11.24
C GLU A 35 -34.52 7.71 12.68
N THR A 36 -34.63 6.73 13.58
CA THR A 36 -34.12 6.83 14.96
C THR A 36 -32.61 7.11 14.98
N MET A 37 -31.82 6.40 14.16
CA MET A 37 -30.37 6.60 14.05
C MET A 37 -30.01 7.97 13.47
N GLU A 38 -30.75 8.42 12.47
CA GLU A 38 -30.58 9.76 11.87
C GLU A 38 -30.92 10.87 12.87
N GLU A 39 -32.06 10.79 13.57
CA GLU A 39 -32.47 11.78 14.60
C GLU A 39 -31.45 11.86 15.76
N LEU A 40 -30.91 10.73 16.22
CA LEU A 40 -29.87 10.70 17.25
C LEU A 40 -28.58 11.39 16.77
N SER A 41 -28.23 11.21 15.52
CA SER A 41 -27.05 11.85 14.93
C SER A 41 -27.24 13.35 14.72
N ASP A 42 -28.42 13.77 14.32
CA ASP A 42 -28.77 15.17 14.17
C ASP A 42 -28.84 15.89 15.54
N LEU A 43 -29.35 15.21 16.57
CA LEU A 43 -29.33 15.73 17.94
C LEU A 43 -27.87 15.96 18.42
N ALA A 44 -26.97 15.04 18.17
CA ALA A 44 -25.58 15.20 18.52
C ALA A 44 -24.91 16.38 17.76
N SER A 45 -25.20 16.50 16.46
CA SER A 45 -24.71 17.63 15.65
C SER A 45 -25.24 18.97 16.14
N ALA A 46 -26.53 19.07 16.50
CA ALA A 46 -27.14 20.29 17.03
C ALA A 46 -26.54 20.71 18.39
N ILE A 47 -26.27 19.76 19.26
CA ILE A 47 -25.63 20.01 20.56
C ILE A 47 -24.18 20.47 20.38
N LEU A 48 -23.41 19.83 19.48
CA LEU A 48 -22.06 20.25 19.11
C LEU A 48 -22.06 21.69 18.57
N GLN A 49 -22.98 21.99 17.63
CA GLN A 49 -23.10 23.33 17.05
C GLN A 49 -23.41 24.38 18.12
N ALA A 50 -24.32 24.09 19.05
CA ALA A 50 -24.68 25.02 20.12
C ALA A 50 -23.51 25.28 21.07
N ALA A 51 -22.73 24.23 21.41
CA ALA A 51 -21.51 24.37 22.24
C ALA A 51 -20.45 25.23 21.52
N ILE A 52 -20.20 24.97 20.24
CA ILE A 52 -19.23 25.72 19.44
C ILE A 52 -19.67 27.19 19.32
N SER A 53 -20.94 27.45 19.04
CA SER A 53 -21.46 28.83 18.92
C SER A 53 -21.30 29.62 20.22
N PHE A 54 -21.44 28.98 21.37
CA PHE A 54 -21.29 29.65 22.66
C PHE A 54 -19.82 29.90 23.01
N TYR A 55 -18.98 28.88 22.98
CA TYR A 55 -17.57 29.01 23.35
C TYR A 55 -16.73 29.70 22.26
N GLY A 56 -17.16 29.65 21.00
CA GLY A 56 -16.48 30.28 19.87
C GLY A 56 -16.62 31.79 19.86
N ALA A 57 -17.61 32.37 20.55
CA ALA A 57 -17.75 33.82 20.69
C ALA A 57 -16.55 34.49 21.40
N GLU A 58 -15.82 33.73 22.21
CA GLU A 58 -14.58 34.17 22.87
C GLU A 58 -13.35 34.09 21.94
N ALA A 59 -13.45 33.38 20.84
CA ALA A 59 -12.37 33.20 19.86
C ALA A 59 -12.45 34.19 18.68
N ASN A 60 -13.14 35.33 18.86
CA ASN A 60 -13.34 36.36 17.84
C ASN A 60 -12.03 36.77 17.17
N GLY A 61 -11.93 36.54 15.85
CA GLY A 61 -10.77 36.87 15.01
C GLY A 61 -9.77 35.72 14.77
N ALA A 62 -10.03 34.49 15.26
CA ALA A 62 -9.09 33.36 15.12
C ALA A 62 -9.22 32.61 13.79
N GLY A 63 -10.22 32.89 12.94
CA GLY A 63 -10.47 32.18 11.69
C GLY A 63 -11.59 31.13 11.77
N GLU A 64 -11.69 30.25 10.78
CA GLU A 64 -12.75 29.29 10.67
C GLU A 64 -12.43 28.00 11.45
N PHE A 65 -13.45 27.44 12.11
CA PHE A 65 -13.33 26.22 12.90
C PHE A 65 -14.47 25.26 12.56
N THR A 66 -14.16 24.00 12.27
CA THR A 66 -15.12 22.97 11.90
C THR A 66 -14.93 21.69 12.72
N VAL A 67 -15.98 20.89 12.81
CA VAL A 67 -15.95 19.57 13.44
C VAL A 67 -16.35 18.51 12.41
N ILE A 68 -15.46 17.58 12.17
CA ILE A 68 -15.71 16.42 11.33
C ILE A 68 -16.19 15.27 12.22
N GLY A 69 -17.42 14.82 12.00
CA GLY A 69 -17.96 13.60 12.60
C GLY A 69 -17.45 12.39 11.85
N MET A 70 -16.97 11.41 12.62
CA MET A 70 -16.43 10.15 12.15
C MET A 70 -17.34 8.97 12.56
N GLY A 71 -17.00 7.78 12.13
CA GLY A 71 -17.67 6.56 12.56
C GLY A 71 -19.21 6.62 12.44
N LYS A 72 -19.91 6.30 13.52
CA LYS A 72 -21.39 6.31 13.56
C LYS A 72 -21.98 7.70 13.40
N LEU A 73 -21.33 8.74 13.95
CA LEU A 73 -21.82 10.13 13.84
C LEU A 73 -21.69 10.61 12.39
N GLY A 74 -20.56 10.37 11.76
CA GLY A 74 -20.33 10.72 10.37
C GLY A 74 -21.30 10.02 9.41
N GLY A 75 -21.55 8.72 9.62
CA GLY A 75 -22.50 7.91 8.84
C GLY A 75 -23.97 8.16 9.13
N ARG A 76 -24.33 9.04 10.10
CA ARG A 76 -25.72 9.23 10.62
C ARG A 76 -26.33 7.93 11.14
N GLU A 77 -25.53 7.19 11.91
CA GLU A 77 -25.87 5.86 12.39
C GLU A 77 -25.71 5.75 13.91
N LEU A 78 -25.91 6.83 14.69
CA LEU A 78 -25.75 6.79 16.12
C LEU A 78 -26.78 5.89 16.80
N ASN A 79 -26.35 5.21 17.86
CA ASN A 79 -27.24 4.58 18.85
C ASN A 79 -27.42 5.50 20.05
N LEU A 80 -28.34 5.11 20.94
CA LEU A 80 -28.67 5.88 22.13
C LEU A 80 -27.45 6.21 23.01
N SER A 81 -26.58 5.26 23.26
CA SER A 81 -25.40 5.42 24.12
C SER A 81 -24.08 5.24 23.35
N SER A 82 -24.03 5.77 22.12
CA SER A 82 -22.79 5.83 21.34
C SER A 82 -21.87 6.92 21.82
N ASP A 83 -20.57 6.66 21.75
CA ASP A 83 -19.57 7.73 21.75
C ASP A 83 -19.71 8.52 20.44
N ILE A 84 -19.26 9.76 20.44
CA ILE A 84 -19.12 10.57 19.25
C ILE A 84 -17.63 10.63 18.87
N ASP A 85 -17.31 10.02 17.74
CA ASP A 85 -15.99 10.08 17.14
C ASP A 85 -15.89 11.40 16.34
N ILE A 86 -14.99 12.29 16.69
CA ILE A 86 -14.87 13.61 16.05
C ILE A 86 -13.43 14.04 15.86
N ILE A 87 -13.22 14.93 14.86
CA ILE A 87 -11.96 15.62 14.64
C ILE A 87 -12.26 17.13 14.59
N TYR A 88 -11.58 17.90 15.45
CA TYR A 88 -11.62 19.35 15.41
C TYR A 88 -10.60 19.86 14.39
N MET A 89 -11.05 20.73 13.50
CA MET A 89 -10.18 21.33 12.47
C MET A 89 -10.35 22.86 12.41
N TYR A 90 -9.29 23.54 11.98
CA TYR A 90 -9.29 24.99 11.82
C TYR A 90 -8.56 25.41 10.55
N SER A 91 -8.86 26.60 10.03
CA SER A 91 -8.16 27.20 8.90
C SER A 91 -6.77 27.70 9.30
N ASP A 92 -5.77 27.55 8.42
CA ASP A 92 -4.35 27.86 8.69
C ASP A 92 -4.00 29.36 8.83
N ASN A 93 -4.99 30.22 9.03
CA ASN A 93 -4.85 31.68 9.02
C ASN A 93 -4.68 32.25 10.45
N GLY A 94 -3.60 31.88 11.16
CA GLY A 94 -3.31 32.55 12.41
C GLY A 94 -2.76 31.70 13.56
N ASP A 95 -2.92 32.23 14.79
CA ASP A 95 -2.49 31.56 16.02
C ASP A 95 -3.40 30.33 16.31
N PRO A 96 -2.87 29.12 16.50
CA PRO A 96 -3.65 27.92 16.77
C PRO A 96 -4.24 27.84 18.20
N ASP A 97 -3.68 28.59 19.15
CA ASP A 97 -4.02 28.51 20.57
C ASP A 97 -5.51 28.78 20.89
N PRO A 98 -6.21 29.73 20.25
CA PRO A 98 -7.65 29.92 20.45
C PRO A 98 -8.48 28.68 20.05
N PHE A 99 -8.08 27.97 19.00
CA PHE A 99 -8.78 26.78 18.54
C PHE A 99 -8.54 25.58 19.47
N PHE A 100 -7.35 25.46 20.03
CA PHE A 100 -7.07 24.42 21.04
C PHE A 100 -7.93 24.65 22.27
N ARG A 101 -7.99 25.87 22.79
CA ARG A 101 -8.84 26.23 23.94
C ARG A 101 -10.32 26.01 23.63
N LEU A 102 -10.78 26.33 22.43
CA LEU A 102 -12.17 26.08 22.00
C LEU A 102 -12.47 24.57 22.01
N ALA A 103 -11.63 23.76 21.37
CA ALA A 103 -11.78 22.32 21.30
C ALA A 103 -11.80 21.67 22.71
N GLU A 104 -10.92 22.12 23.60
CA GLU A 104 -10.87 21.63 24.98
C GLU A 104 -12.14 22.01 25.77
N LYS A 105 -12.61 23.27 25.66
CA LYS A 105 -13.85 23.72 26.31
C LYS A 105 -15.06 22.95 25.82
N VAL A 106 -15.20 22.75 24.51
CA VAL A 106 -16.29 21.97 23.91
C VAL A 106 -16.23 20.53 24.40
N THR A 107 -15.06 19.88 24.30
CA THR A 107 -14.88 18.49 24.76
C THR A 107 -15.23 18.32 26.24
N LYS A 108 -14.75 19.23 27.07
CA LYS A 108 -15.03 19.22 28.52
C LYS A 108 -16.52 19.39 28.79
N SER A 109 -17.18 20.34 28.13
CA SER A 109 -18.62 20.59 28.28
C SER A 109 -19.50 19.40 27.93
N LEU A 110 -19.10 18.70 26.80
CA LEU A 110 -19.82 17.50 26.34
C LEU A 110 -19.63 16.30 27.27
N SER A 111 -18.41 16.11 27.79
CA SER A 111 -18.04 14.93 28.58
C SER A 111 -18.30 15.09 30.08
N ALA A 112 -18.46 16.30 30.56
CA ALA A 112 -18.65 16.54 31.97
C ALA A 112 -19.96 15.91 32.49
N VAL A 113 -19.87 15.21 33.62
CA VAL A 113 -21.01 14.70 34.35
C VAL A 113 -21.49 15.75 35.36
N THR A 114 -22.75 16.13 35.32
CA THR A 114 -23.39 17.10 36.20
C THR A 114 -24.63 16.53 36.86
N GLU A 115 -25.33 17.30 37.70
CA GLU A 115 -26.60 16.88 38.27
C GLU A 115 -27.68 16.58 37.22
N ASP A 116 -27.63 17.28 36.05
CA ASP A 116 -28.51 17.05 34.91
C ASP A 116 -28.02 15.90 34.00
N GLY A 117 -27.02 15.09 34.41
CA GLY A 117 -26.45 14.00 33.63
C GLY A 117 -25.23 14.43 32.78
N PHE A 118 -25.01 13.74 31.64
CA PHE A 118 -23.92 14.03 30.72
C PHE A 118 -24.45 14.15 29.25
N LEU A 119 -23.66 14.79 28.37
CA LEU A 119 -24.06 14.90 26.96
C LEU A 119 -23.54 13.71 26.14
N TYR A 120 -22.25 13.68 25.85
CA TYR A 120 -21.64 12.62 25.05
C TYR A 120 -20.23 12.29 25.57
N ARG A 121 -19.86 11.02 25.46
CA ARG A 121 -18.44 10.64 25.49
C ARG A 121 -17.82 11.01 24.15
N VAL A 122 -16.74 11.79 24.20
CA VAL A 122 -16.04 12.28 23.00
C VAL A 122 -14.82 11.42 22.76
N ASP A 123 -14.73 10.81 21.59
CA ASP A 123 -13.55 10.08 21.15
C ASP A 123 -12.81 10.90 20.07
N LEU A 124 -11.55 11.23 20.35
CA LEU A 124 -10.65 11.95 19.48
C LEU A 124 -9.56 11.04 18.88
N GLY A 125 -9.68 9.73 19.02
CA GLY A 125 -8.67 8.76 18.62
C GLY A 125 -8.43 8.67 17.13
N LEU A 126 -9.38 9.08 16.30
CA LEU A 126 -9.30 9.06 14.83
C LEU A 126 -8.66 10.33 14.23
N ARG A 127 -8.21 11.29 15.07
CA ARG A 127 -7.54 12.49 14.54
C ARG A 127 -6.14 12.16 14.00
N PRO A 128 -5.61 12.92 13.04
CA PRO A 128 -4.25 12.75 12.50
C PRO A 128 -3.21 12.63 13.61
N GLY A 129 -2.39 11.58 13.59
CA GLY A 129 -1.40 11.30 14.64
C GLY A 129 -1.98 10.71 15.94
N GLY A 130 -3.29 10.47 16.01
CA GLY A 130 -3.96 9.83 17.15
C GLY A 130 -3.78 10.55 18.47
N GLY A 131 -3.68 9.80 19.58
CA GLY A 131 -3.57 10.35 20.93
C GLY A 131 -2.34 11.21 21.22
N LYS A 132 -1.35 11.24 20.33
CA LYS A 132 -0.11 12.00 20.50
C LYS A 132 -0.16 13.39 19.83
N SER A 133 -1.17 13.68 19.03
CA SER A 133 -1.34 14.96 18.36
C SER A 133 -2.13 15.96 19.19
N THR A 134 -2.14 17.22 18.78
CA THR A 134 -2.93 18.30 19.39
C THR A 134 -4.42 17.99 19.35
N VAL A 135 -5.19 18.63 20.24
CA VAL A 135 -6.64 18.40 20.35
C VAL A 135 -7.40 18.83 19.10
N ALA A 136 -6.93 19.87 18.44
CA ALA A 136 -7.41 20.29 17.12
C ALA A 136 -6.23 20.32 16.14
N VAL A 137 -6.51 20.18 14.85
CA VAL A 137 -5.50 20.15 13.78
C VAL A 137 -5.87 21.17 12.70
N SER A 138 -4.86 21.77 12.06
CA SER A 138 -5.13 22.59 10.89
C SER A 138 -5.56 21.74 9.71
N VAL A 139 -6.36 22.29 8.81
CA VAL A 139 -6.81 21.59 7.60
C VAL A 139 -5.61 21.17 6.74
N GLU A 140 -4.64 22.08 6.53
CA GLU A 140 -3.43 21.78 5.76
C GLU A 140 -2.60 20.70 6.44
N GLY A 141 -2.37 20.79 7.76
CA GLY A 141 -1.64 19.77 8.51
C GLY A 141 -2.34 18.41 8.53
N ALA A 142 -3.66 18.37 8.53
CA ALA A 142 -4.41 17.12 8.41
C ALA A 142 -4.25 16.52 7.01
N LEU A 143 -4.36 17.31 5.95
CA LEU A 143 -4.14 16.86 4.58
C LEU A 143 -2.70 16.36 4.39
N GLU A 144 -1.71 17.09 4.90
CA GLU A 144 -0.32 16.63 4.88
C GLU A 144 -0.15 15.29 5.59
N HIS A 145 -0.72 15.15 6.79
CA HIS A 145 -0.66 13.86 7.52
C HIS A 145 -1.23 12.72 6.69
N TYR A 146 -2.45 12.86 6.17
CA TYR A 146 -3.09 11.77 5.44
C TYR A 146 -2.40 11.44 4.12
N PHE A 147 -1.90 12.43 3.38
CA PHE A 147 -1.22 12.18 2.12
C PHE A 147 0.20 11.61 2.29
N TYR A 148 0.90 11.97 3.38
CA TYR A 148 2.28 11.50 3.59
C TYR A 148 2.39 10.28 4.50
N TRP A 149 1.51 10.14 5.48
CA TRP A 149 1.64 9.15 6.55
C TRP A 149 0.38 8.31 6.76
N GLY A 150 -0.70 8.61 6.03
CA GLY A 150 -1.99 7.97 6.24
C GLY A 150 -2.00 6.49 5.87
N ASP A 151 -2.42 5.68 6.82
CA ASP A 151 -2.58 4.24 6.70
C ASP A 151 -3.91 3.84 6.04
N THR A 152 -4.02 2.60 5.56
CA THR A 152 -5.25 2.06 4.95
C THR A 152 -6.44 2.04 5.91
N TRP A 153 -6.20 1.86 7.22
CA TRP A 153 -7.28 1.93 8.21
C TRP A 153 -7.82 3.37 8.39
N GLU A 154 -6.98 4.40 8.25
CA GLU A 154 -7.41 5.80 8.25
C GLU A 154 -8.23 6.12 7.01
N ARG A 155 -7.86 5.59 5.84
CA ARG A 155 -8.67 5.68 4.62
C ARG A 155 -10.06 5.09 4.83
N ALA A 156 -10.15 3.90 5.43
CA ALA A 156 -11.42 3.26 5.75
C ALA A 156 -12.27 4.10 6.73
N ALA A 157 -11.64 4.71 7.74
CA ALA A 157 -12.31 5.58 8.68
C ALA A 157 -12.84 6.86 8.01
N MET A 158 -12.07 7.46 7.09
CA MET A 158 -12.43 8.69 6.37
C MET A 158 -13.62 8.53 5.42
N ILE A 159 -14.00 7.31 5.01
CA ILE A 159 -15.25 7.08 4.25
C ILE A 159 -16.46 7.66 5.00
N LYS A 160 -16.44 7.62 6.32
CA LYS A 160 -17.52 8.12 7.17
C LYS A 160 -17.38 9.59 7.58
N ALA A 161 -16.33 10.27 7.12
CA ALA A 161 -16.11 11.68 7.45
C ALA A 161 -17.25 12.57 6.94
N ARG A 162 -17.78 13.43 7.83
CA ARG A 162 -18.84 14.39 7.50
C ARG A 162 -18.71 15.62 8.41
N PRO A 163 -18.83 16.86 7.89
CA PRO A 163 -18.96 18.04 8.73
C PRO A 163 -20.24 17.98 9.57
N VAL A 164 -20.13 18.18 10.88
CA VAL A 164 -21.26 18.03 11.80
C VAL A 164 -21.54 19.29 12.61
N ALA A 165 -20.58 20.18 12.74
CA ALA A 165 -20.75 21.46 13.45
C ALA A 165 -19.62 22.43 13.11
N GLY A 166 -19.76 23.70 13.49
CA GLY A 166 -18.83 24.79 13.20
C GLY A 166 -19.03 25.32 11.79
N ASP A 167 -17.95 25.65 11.10
CA ASP A 167 -17.96 26.06 9.71
C ASP A 167 -18.12 24.81 8.82
N ILE A 168 -19.32 24.64 8.31
CA ILE A 168 -19.67 23.50 7.44
C ILE A 168 -18.96 23.61 6.09
N ALA A 169 -18.77 24.81 5.52
CA ALA A 169 -18.12 24.98 4.23
C ALA A 169 -16.61 24.59 4.30
N LEU A 170 -15.92 24.98 5.37
CA LEU A 170 -14.54 24.54 5.64
C LEU A 170 -14.47 23.02 5.74
N GLY A 171 -15.42 22.42 6.46
CA GLY A 171 -15.49 20.96 6.61
C GLY A 171 -15.79 20.22 5.29
N GLU A 172 -16.71 20.73 4.46
CA GLU A 172 -17.01 20.17 3.13
C GLU A 172 -15.80 20.28 2.20
N LYS A 173 -15.08 21.40 2.24
CA LYS A 173 -13.85 21.55 1.50
C LYS A 173 -12.81 20.51 1.92
N PHE A 174 -12.58 20.32 3.22
CA PHE A 174 -11.68 19.28 3.70
C PHE A 174 -12.09 17.88 3.20
N VAL A 175 -13.38 17.52 3.30
CA VAL A 175 -13.88 16.21 2.84
C VAL A 175 -13.66 16.05 1.34
N SER A 176 -13.83 17.10 0.55
CA SER A 176 -13.53 17.11 -0.88
C SER A 176 -12.04 16.95 -1.16
N ASP A 177 -11.19 17.70 -0.45
CA ASP A 177 -9.74 17.71 -0.65
C ASP A 177 -9.08 16.38 -0.24
N ILE A 178 -9.68 15.65 0.73
CA ILE A 178 -9.20 14.33 1.18
C ILE A 178 -9.68 13.16 0.29
N GLU A 179 -10.66 13.36 -0.60
CA GLU A 179 -11.19 12.30 -1.46
C GLU A 179 -10.12 11.51 -2.24
N PRO A 180 -9.07 12.14 -2.82
CA PRO A 180 -8.02 11.40 -3.53
C PRO A 180 -7.22 10.45 -2.63
N PHE A 181 -7.08 10.77 -1.36
CA PHE A 181 -6.47 9.87 -0.37
C PHE A 181 -7.41 8.70 -0.06
N VAL A 182 -8.69 8.96 0.17
CA VAL A 182 -9.69 7.94 0.53
C VAL A 182 -9.96 7.01 -0.64
N TYR A 183 -10.30 7.57 -1.79
CA TYR A 183 -10.72 6.85 -2.99
C TYR A 183 -9.64 6.92 -4.06
N LYS A 184 -8.57 6.16 -3.86
CA LYS A 184 -7.52 6.04 -4.86
C LYS A 184 -8.11 5.52 -6.16
N LYS A 185 -7.87 6.21 -7.26
CA LYS A 185 -8.29 5.78 -8.59
C LYS A 185 -7.58 4.48 -9.00
N PHE A 186 -6.43 4.24 -8.38
CA PHE A 186 -5.62 3.05 -8.54
C PHE A 186 -5.38 2.41 -7.18
N LEU A 187 -6.00 1.26 -6.98
CA LEU A 187 -5.58 0.37 -5.92
C LEU A 187 -4.36 -0.40 -6.42
N ASP A 188 -3.22 -0.07 -5.86
CA ASP A 188 -2.11 -0.98 -5.87
C ASP A 188 -2.50 -2.26 -5.09
N TYR A 189 -1.93 -3.37 -5.44
CA TYR A 189 -2.16 -4.64 -4.75
C TYR A 189 -1.84 -4.53 -3.25
N SER A 190 -0.91 -3.65 -2.86
CA SER A 190 -0.63 -3.35 -1.46
C SER A 190 -1.87 -2.86 -0.72
N SER A 191 -2.73 -2.07 -1.34
CA SER A 191 -4.00 -1.64 -0.74
C SER A 191 -4.98 -2.80 -0.52
N ILE A 192 -4.97 -3.82 -1.38
CA ILE A 192 -5.78 -5.04 -1.19
C ILE A 192 -5.19 -5.92 -0.09
N GLU A 193 -3.86 -6.08 -0.06
CA GLU A 193 -3.18 -6.81 1.02
C GLU A 193 -3.32 -6.08 2.36
N ASP A 194 -3.23 -4.75 2.40
CA ASP A 194 -3.53 -3.97 3.60
C ASP A 194 -4.96 -4.18 4.08
N LEU A 195 -5.93 -4.31 3.16
CA LEU A 195 -7.31 -4.65 3.49
C LEU A 195 -7.43 -6.09 4.01
N LYS A 196 -6.68 -7.05 3.47
CA LYS A 196 -6.59 -8.42 3.99
C LYS A 196 -5.94 -8.46 5.37
N ASP A 197 -4.86 -7.71 5.57
CA ASP A 197 -4.21 -7.57 6.87
C ASP A 197 -5.17 -6.91 7.89
N MET A 198 -5.92 -5.91 7.46
CA MET A 198 -6.97 -5.29 8.27
C MET A 198 -8.07 -6.29 8.63
N LYS A 199 -8.51 -7.12 7.68
CA LYS A 199 -9.44 -8.22 7.91
C LYS A 199 -8.87 -9.19 8.95
N THR A 200 -7.64 -9.66 8.77
CA THR A 200 -6.97 -10.59 9.68
C THR A 200 -6.87 -10.03 11.10
N ARG A 201 -6.55 -8.74 11.25
CA ARG A 201 -6.56 -8.06 12.55
C ARG A 201 -7.97 -7.97 13.15
N LEU A 202 -8.99 -7.74 12.32
CA LEU A 202 -10.39 -7.74 12.75
C LEU A 202 -10.83 -9.12 13.23
N ASP A 203 -10.46 -10.18 12.55
CA ASP A 203 -10.76 -11.57 12.91
C ASP A 203 -10.09 -11.95 14.25
N GLN A 204 -8.89 -11.44 14.55
CA GLN A 204 -8.20 -11.62 15.84
C GLN A 204 -8.90 -10.89 17.00
N LEU A 205 -9.69 -9.85 16.75
CA LEU A 205 -10.46 -9.12 17.74
C LEU A 205 -11.85 -9.74 18.01
N GLU A 206 -12.17 -10.88 17.39
CA GLU A 206 -13.44 -11.56 17.51
C GLU A 206 -13.77 -11.86 18.98
N LYS A 207 -14.99 -11.52 19.41
CA LYS A 207 -15.50 -11.77 20.78
C LYS A 207 -16.79 -12.59 20.72
N LYS A 208 -16.85 -13.66 21.51
CA LYS A 208 -18.05 -14.50 21.61
C LYS A 208 -19.24 -13.71 22.16
N ARG A 209 -20.43 -13.90 21.55
CA ARG A 209 -21.69 -13.24 21.94
C ARG A 209 -21.65 -11.71 21.93
N ASP A 210 -20.87 -11.12 21.04
CA ASP A 210 -20.77 -9.68 20.84
C ASP A 210 -21.38 -9.33 19.48
N VAL A 211 -22.41 -8.48 19.45
CA VAL A 211 -23.15 -8.14 18.22
C VAL A 211 -22.33 -7.28 17.26
N LYS A 212 -21.31 -6.58 17.76
CA LYS A 212 -20.42 -5.75 16.96
C LYS A 212 -19.16 -6.49 16.53
N LEU A 213 -18.45 -7.10 17.50
CA LEU A 213 -17.14 -7.72 17.29
C LEU A 213 -17.21 -9.25 17.18
N GLY A 214 -18.39 -9.86 17.26
CA GLY A 214 -18.58 -11.28 17.06
C GLY A 214 -18.53 -11.63 15.57
N LYS A 215 -18.29 -12.90 15.28
CA LYS A 215 -18.32 -13.45 13.92
C LYS A 215 -19.69 -13.20 13.27
N GLY A 216 -19.68 -12.64 12.07
CA GLY A 216 -20.90 -12.18 11.40
C GLY A 216 -21.53 -10.94 12.02
N GLY A 217 -20.79 -10.19 12.85
CA GLY A 217 -21.27 -9.00 13.53
C GLY A 217 -21.32 -7.75 12.65
N ILE A 218 -21.75 -6.65 13.25
CA ILE A 218 -21.92 -5.35 12.60
C ILE A 218 -20.63 -4.92 11.89
N ARG A 219 -19.47 -5.15 12.51
CA ARG A 219 -18.15 -4.73 12.00
C ARG A 219 -17.76 -5.43 10.71
N GLU A 220 -18.15 -6.70 10.52
CA GLU A 220 -17.90 -7.42 9.26
C GLU A 220 -18.72 -6.81 8.11
N ILE A 221 -19.96 -6.36 8.38
CA ILE A 221 -20.80 -5.69 7.38
C ILE A 221 -20.20 -4.33 7.01
N GLU A 222 -19.84 -3.53 8.02
CA GLU A 222 -19.22 -2.21 7.81
C GLU A 222 -17.92 -2.35 7.02
N PHE A 223 -17.06 -3.30 7.39
CA PHE A 223 -15.81 -3.56 6.69
C PHE A 223 -16.04 -4.03 5.24
N PHE A 224 -17.02 -4.92 5.01
CA PHE A 224 -17.38 -5.37 3.67
C PHE A 224 -17.73 -4.19 2.75
N VAL A 225 -18.56 -3.28 3.24
CA VAL A 225 -18.98 -2.08 2.52
C VAL A 225 -17.79 -1.15 2.28
N GLN A 226 -17.00 -0.89 3.32
CA GLN A 226 -15.82 -0.02 3.24
C GLN A 226 -14.77 -0.58 2.29
N ALA A 227 -14.49 -1.89 2.34
CA ALA A 227 -13.55 -2.53 1.43
C ALA A 227 -13.97 -2.36 -0.04
N LEU A 228 -15.25 -2.62 -0.37
CA LEU A 228 -15.76 -2.43 -1.73
C LEU A 228 -15.77 -0.95 -2.15
N ALA A 229 -16.07 -0.03 -1.23
CA ALA A 229 -16.02 1.41 -1.50
C ALA A 229 -14.59 1.89 -1.72
N LEU A 230 -13.60 1.41 -0.95
CA LEU A 230 -12.19 1.73 -1.14
C LEU A 230 -11.65 1.16 -2.45
N VAL A 231 -12.08 -0.06 -2.82
CA VAL A 231 -11.65 -0.74 -4.04
C VAL A 231 -12.18 -0.07 -5.30
N ASN A 232 -13.45 0.34 -5.30
CA ASN A 232 -14.13 0.77 -6.53
C ASN A 232 -14.47 2.26 -6.54
N GLY A 233 -14.41 2.94 -5.40
CA GLY A 233 -14.84 4.34 -5.27
C GLY A 233 -13.93 5.35 -5.97
N GLY A 234 -12.70 4.98 -6.32
CA GLY A 234 -11.82 5.79 -7.15
C GLY A 234 -12.36 5.94 -8.57
N GLU A 235 -12.89 4.87 -9.13
CA GLU A 235 -13.44 4.80 -10.47
C GLU A 235 -14.93 5.17 -10.51
N ILE A 236 -15.71 4.60 -9.58
CA ILE A 236 -17.16 4.76 -9.53
C ILE A 236 -17.52 5.77 -8.43
N LYS A 237 -17.46 7.06 -8.73
CA LYS A 237 -17.78 8.13 -7.75
C LYS A 237 -19.17 7.98 -7.10
N TYR A 238 -20.13 7.42 -7.84
CA TYR A 238 -21.50 7.23 -7.38
C TYR A 238 -21.62 6.38 -6.10
N ILE A 239 -20.71 5.42 -5.87
CA ILE A 239 -20.74 4.53 -4.70
C ILE A 239 -20.13 5.16 -3.44
N ARG A 240 -19.55 6.35 -3.52
CA ARG A 240 -19.04 7.08 -2.36
C ARG A 240 -20.19 7.47 -1.46
N GLU A 241 -20.30 6.82 -0.33
CA GLU A 241 -21.39 6.99 0.62
C GLU A 241 -20.92 6.68 2.04
N ASN A 242 -21.24 7.57 2.97
CA ASN A 242 -20.84 7.43 4.37
C ASN A 242 -21.81 6.58 5.21
N ASN A 243 -23.06 6.43 4.77
CA ASN A 243 -24.05 5.59 5.44
C ASN A 243 -24.03 4.15 4.90
N THR A 244 -23.91 3.16 5.79
CA THR A 244 -23.73 1.75 5.43
C THR A 244 -24.89 1.20 4.59
N LEU A 245 -26.14 1.50 4.94
CA LEU A 245 -27.31 1.00 4.21
C LEU A 245 -27.47 1.65 2.83
N LYS A 246 -27.22 2.96 2.77
CA LYS A 246 -27.23 3.68 1.48
C LYS A 246 -26.09 3.21 0.57
N ALA A 247 -24.92 2.94 1.16
CA ALA A 247 -23.79 2.38 0.43
C ALA A 247 -24.07 0.99 -0.15
N LEU A 248 -24.71 0.08 0.62
CA LEU A 248 -25.17 -1.22 0.11
C LEU A 248 -26.11 -1.06 -1.10
N GLY A 249 -27.04 -0.10 -1.06
CA GLY A 249 -27.90 0.19 -2.20
C GLY A 249 -27.16 0.70 -3.43
N LYS A 250 -26.17 1.58 -3.24
CA LYS A 250 -25.33 2.10 -4.32
C LYS A 250 -24.41 1.01 -4.90
N LEU A 251 -23.86 0.12 -4.07
CA LEU A 251 -23.06 -1.02 -4.52
C LEU A 251 -23.87 -2.00 -5.37
N GLU A 252 -25.14 -2.27 -5.01
CA GLU A 252 -26.07 -3.06 -5.85
C GLU A 252 -26.34 -2.35 -7.18
N ALA A 253 -26.68 -1.08 -7.16
CA ALA A 253 -26.95 -0.30 -8.36
C ALA A 253 -25.72 -0.22 -9.30
N ALA A 254 -24.52 -0.28 -8.75
CA ALA A 254 -23.26 -0.37 -9.51
C ALA A 254 -22.88 -1.81 -9.91
N HIS A 255 -23.74 -2.79 -9.66
CA HIS A 255 -23.52 -4.21 -9.96
C HIS A 255 -22.27 -4.83 -9.28
N LEU A 256 -21.81 -4.25 -8.18
CA LEU A 256 -20.68 -4.74 -7.40
C LEU A 256 -21.09 -5.85 -6.42
N ILE A 257 -22.36 -5.88 -6.04
CA ILE A 257 -22.98 -6.93 -5.25
C ILE A 257 -24.31 -7.34 -5.83
N THR A 258 -24.74 -8.58 -5.58
CA THR A 258 -26.03 -9.08 -6.04
C THR A 258 -27.19 -8.53 -5.19
N PRO A 259 -28.43 -8.47 -5.69
CA PRO A 259 -29.61 -8.11 -4.89
C PRO A 259 -29.79 -8.98 -3.64
N GLN A 260 -29.40 -10.26 -3.72
CA GLN A 260 -29.46 -11.19 -2.60
C GLN A 260 -28.45 -10.78 -1.49
N VAL A 261 -27.20 -10.48 -1.87
CA VAL A 261 -26.15 -10.03 -0.92
C VAL A 261 -26.59 -8.73 -0.26
N ARG A 262 -27.09 -7.75 -1.03
CA ARG A 262 -27.62 -6.51 -0.46
C ARG A 262 -28.72 -6.75 0.57
N ARG A 263 -29.73 -7.57 0.24
CA ARG A 263 -30.83 -7.89 1.19
C ARG A 263 -30.29 -8.56 2.46
N THR A 264 -29.46 -9.59 2.30
CA THR A 264 -28.86 -10.33 3.41
C THR A 264 -28.10 -9.41 4.36
N LEU A 265 -27.23 -8.52 3.82
CA LEU A 265 -26.44 -7.60 4.63
C LEU A 265 -27.29 -6.48 5.25
N SER A 266 -28.23 -5.89 4.49
CA SER A 266 -29.09 -4.82 4.98
C SER A 266 -30.02 -5.30 6.11
N ASP A 267 -30.68 -6.44 5.92
CA ASP A 267 -31.56 -7.01 6.92
C ASP A 267 -30.81 -7.42 8.19
N SER A 268 -29.63 -8.03 8.01
CA SER A 268 -28.76 -8.40 9.12
C SER A 268 -28.21 -7.19 9.86
N TYR A 269 -27.80 -6.15 9.12
CA TYR A 269 -27.33 -4.90 9.71
C TYR A 269 -28.41 -4.25 10.57
N LEU A 270 -29.61 -4.06 10.03
CA LEU A 270 -30.74 -3.48 10.77
C LEU A 270 -31.09 -4.30 12.02
N PHE A 271 -31.13 -5.60 11.91
CA PHE A 271 -31.42 -6.49 13.05
C PHE A 271 -30.34 -6.34 14.12
N LEU A 272 -29.07 -6.48 13.77
CA LEU A 272 -27.95 -6.38 14.72
C LEU A 272 -27.85 -5.00 15.35
N ARG A 273 -28.09 -3.94 14.59
CA ARG A 273 -28.13 -2.56 15.09
C ARG A 273 -29.29 -2.33 16.05
N LYS A 274 -30.46 -2.92 15.77
CA LYS A 274 -31.63 -2.88 16.68
C LYS A 274 -31.35 -3.65 17.98
N VAL A 275 -30.69 -4.79 17.89
CA VAL A 275 -30.24 -5.55 19.08
C VAL A 275 -29.24 -4.72 19.88
N GLU A 276 -28.20 -4.14 19.25
CA GLU A 276 -27.21 -3.27 19.90
C GLU A 276 -27.87 -2.08 20.61
N HIS A 277 -28.79 -1.40 19.94
CA HIS A 277 -29.54 -0.27 20.52
C HIS A 277 -30.33 -0.65 21.75
N ASN A 278 -31.03 -1.78 21.72
CA ASN A 278 -31.86 -2.24 22.85
C ASN A 278 -31.05 -2.79 24.03
N ILE A 279 -29.84 -3.31 23.79
CA ILE A 279 -28.87 -3.63 24.83
C ILE A 279 -28.43 -2.32 25.53
N GLN A 280 -28.10 -1.28 24.78
CA GLN A 280 -27.67 0.00 25.33
C GLN A 280 -28.80 0.75 26.07
N LEU A 281 -30.03 0.63 25.58
CA LEU A 281 -31.22 1.23 26.23
C LEU A 281 -31.47 0.72 27.63
N ALA A 282 -31.09 -0.54 27.91
CA ALA A 282 -31.34 -1.14 29.21
C ALA A 282 -30.59 -0.47 30.38
N ASP A 283 -29.30 -0.09 30.14
CA ASP A 283 -28.38 0.34 31.19
C ASP A 283 -27.72 1.71 30.90
N GLU A 284 -28.06 2.36 29.79
CA GLU A 284 -27.37 3.55 29.28
C GLU A 284 -25.83 3.36 29.18
N ARG A 285 -25.39 2.11 28.98
CA ARG A 285 -23.98 1.70 28.92
C ARG A 285 -23.57 1.38 27.50
N GLN A 286 -22.36 1.72 27.16
CA GLN A 286 -21.73 1.31 25.89
C GLN A 286 -21.33 -0.17 25.97
N THR A 287 -22.27 -1.06 25.67
CA THR A 287 -22.02 -2.49 25.60
C THR A 287 -22.57 -3.08 24.30
N HIS A 288 -21.89 -4.09 23.80
CA HIS A 288 -22.24 -4.82 22.57
C HIS A 288 -22.47 -6.31 22.86
N LYS A 289 -22.34 -6.72 24.13
CA LYS A 289 -22.50 -8.13 24.53
C LYS A 289 -23.95 -8.48 24.78
N LEU A 290 -24.39 -9.58 24.18
CA LEU A 290 -25.68 -10.16 24.53
C LEU A 290 -25.71 -10.53 26.02
N PRO A 291 -26.82 -10.28 26.73
CA PRO A 291 -26.98 -10.69 28.10
C PRO A 291 -26.73 -12.20 28.26
N SER A 292 -26.25 -12.60 29.46
CA SER A 292 -26.01 -14.00 29.78
C SER A 292 -27.19 -14.60 30.54
N SER A 293 -27.99 -13.75 31.20
CA SER A 293 -29.18 -14.15 31.95
C SER A 293 -30.34 -14.47 31.00
N PRO A 294 -31.04 -15.59 31.19
CA PRO A 294 -32.23 -15.91 30.41
C PRO A 294 -33.33 -14.85 30.49
N ASP A 295 -33.53 -14.27 31.66
CA ASP A 295 -34.55 -13.23 31.89
C ASP A 295 -34.23 -11.93 31.14
N ASP A 296 -32.94 -11.56 31.09
CA ASP A 296 -32.53 -10.35 30.38
C ASP A 296 -32.56 -10.57 28.86
N LEU A 297 -32.31 -11.81 28.41
CA LEU A 297 -32.50 -12.18 26.99
C LEU A 297 -33.97 -12.12 26.59
N GLU A 298 -34.88 -12.57 27.46
CA GLU A 298 -36.31 -12.48 27.22
C GLU A 298 -36.78 -11.04 27.13
N LYS A 299 -36.35 -10.18 28.05
CA LYS A 299 -36.62 -8.73 28.01
C LYS A 299 -36.06 -8.10 26.75
N LEU A 300 -34.84 -8.52 26.32
CA LEU A 300 -34.22 -8.03 25.09
C LEU A 300 -35.02 -8.45 23.85
N ALA A 301 -35.48 -9.71 23.79
CA ALA A 301 -36.30 -10.23 22.71
C ALA A 301 -37.58 -9.40 22.53
N LEU A 302 -38.31 -9.14 23.63
CA LEU A 302 -39.51 -8.30 23.59
C LEU A 302 -39.21 -6.87 23.11
N ARG A 303 -38.11 -6.25 23.56
CA ARG A 303 -37.70 -4.89 23.09
C ARG A 303 -37.33 -4.87 21.64
N VAL A 304 -36.67 -5.92 21.13
CA VAL A 304 -36.32 -6.05 19.71
C VAL A 304 -37.56 -6.34 18.87
N GLY A 305 -38.67 -6.76 19.48
CA GLY A 305 -39.94 -7.06 18.80
C GLY A 305 -39.97 -8.49 18.24
N VAL A 306 -39.28 -9.44 18.93
CA VAL A 306 -39.37 -10.87 18.66
C VAL A 306 -40.09 -11.58 19.81
N PRO A 307 -40.76 -12.71 19.52
CA PRO A 307 -41.69 -13.35 20.50
C PRO A 307 -41.02 -13.75 21.82
N ASP A 308 -39.83 -14.32 21.75
CA ASP A 308 -39.12 -14.87 22.90
C ASP A 308 -37.59 -14.91 22.67
N ARG A 309 -36.85 -15.31 23.68
CA ARG A 309 -35.38 -15.42 23.66
C ARG A 309 -34.89 -16.48 22.65
N ASP A 310 -35.63 -17.57 22.47
CA ASP A 310 -35.20 -18.67 21.64
C ASP A 310 -35.26 -18.25 20.16
N GLU A 311 -36.27 -17.49 19.78
CA GLU A 311 -36.37 -16.85 18.47
C GLU A 311 -35.32 -15.76 18.29
N LEU A 312 -35.01 -14.95 19.31
CA LEU A 312 -33.93 -13.98 19.26
C LEU A 312 -32.59 -14.67 19.01
N GLU A 313 -32.26 -15.74 19.72
CA GLU A 313 -31.02 -16.49 19.54
C GLU A 313 -30.97 -17.20 18.17
N ARG A 314 -32.09 -17.72 17.68
CA ARG A 314 -32.20 -18.34 16.37
C ARG A 314 -31.89 -17.30 15.26
N LEU A 315 -32.57 -16.17 15.30
CA LEU A 315 -32.37 -15.09 14.33
C LEU A 315 -30.95 -14.53 14.40
N TYR A 316 -30.40 -14.36 15.60
CA TYR A 316 -29.02 -13.89 15.78
C TYR A 316 -28.02 -14.86 15.13
N LYS A 317 -28.16 -16.17 15.37
CA LYS A 317 -27.30 -17.20 14.76
C LYS A 317 -27.45 -17.25 13.23
N GLU A 318 -28.66 -17.20 12.72
CA GLU A 318 -28.95 -17.19 11.28
C GLU A 318 -28.34 -15.97 10.60
N ARG A 319 -28.61 -14.77 11.12
CA ARG A 319 -28.12 -13.51 10.52
C ARG A 319 -26.61 -13.40 10.57
N THR A 320 -25.99 -13.76 11.68
CA THR A 320 -24.53 -13.72 11.80
C THR A 320 -23.85 -14.80 10.92
N ALA A 321 -24.44 -15.98 10.77
CA ALA A 321 -23.93 -16.99 9.85
C ALA A 321 -23.99 -16.51 8.38
N ALA A 322 -25.11 -15.90 7.97
CA ALA A 322 -25.28 -15.35 6.64
C ALA A 322 -24.27 -14.23 6.34
N VAL A 323 -24.07 -13.28 7.28
CA VAL A 323 -23.06 -12.22 7.16
C VAL A 323 -21.66 -12.82 7.02
N SER A 324 -21.29 -13.75 7.90
CA SER A 324 -19.98 -14.40 7.88
C SER A 324 -19.72 -15.14 6.58
N SER A 325 -20.75 -15.74 5.97
CA SER A 325 -20.63 -16.38 4.66
C SER A 325 -20.28 -15.38 3.56
N VAL A 326 -21.01 -14.25 3.51
CA VAL A 326 -20.74 -13.17 2.55
C VAL A 326 -19.36 -12.54 2.78
N TYR A 327 -19.02 -12.27 4.04
CA TYR A 327 -17.73 -11.68 4.43
C TYR A 327 -16.52 -12.54 4.07
N LYS A 328 -16.63 -13.87 4.22
CA LYS A 328 -15.58 -14.81 3.80
C LYS A 328 -15.33 -14.78 2.30
N GLY A 329 -16.40 -14.56 1.51
CA GLY A 329 -16.28 -14.44 0.06
C GLY A 329 -15.60 -13.16 -0.43
N LEU A 330 -15.37 -12.17 0.46
CA LEU A 330 -14.76 -10.89 0.08
C LEU A 330 -13.29 -11.02 -0.33
N PHE A 331 -12.54 -11.92 0.37
CA PHE A 331 -11.14 -12.22 0.06
C PHE A 331 -10.92 -13.72 0.10
N TYR A 332 -10.45 -14.26 -1.00
CA TYR A 332 -10.22 -15.69 -1.15
C TYR A 332 -8.81 -16.10 -0.68
N GLU A 333 -8.67 -17.19 0.09
CA GLU A 333 -7.40 -17.85 0.42
C GLU A 333 -7.31 -19.23 -0.23
N PRO A 334 -6.18 -19.60 -0.86
CA PRO A 334 -6.06 -20.83 -1.66
C PRO A 334 -5.60 -22.07 -0.90
N SER A 335 -6.03 -23.26 -1.34
CA SER A 335 -5.48 -24.56 -0.94
C SER A 335 -5.21 -25.50 -2.14
N GLN A 336 -4.28 -26.45 -1.95
CA GLN A 336 -3.42 -27.16 -2.90
C GLN A 336 -4.03 -28.35 -3.70
N LYS A 337 -3.63 -28.58 -4.93
CA LYS A 337 -2.96 -29.74 -5.61
C LYS A 337 -3.19 -29.82 -7.12
N THR A 338 -2.15 -30.21 -7.86
CA THR A 338 -2.07 -30.31 -9.34
C THR A 338 -1.62 -31.71 -9.76
N GLU A 339 -2.17 -32.26 -10.87
CA GLU A 339 -1.53 -32.91 -12.04
C GLU A 339 -2.47 -33.78 -12.83
N GLU A 340 -2.61 -33.52 -14.10
CA GLU A 340 -2.86 -34.29 -15.33
C GLU A 340 -3.67 -33.47 -16.36
N VAL A 341 -3.01 -32.51 -17.01
CA VAL A 341 -3.68 -31.32 -17.60
C VAL A 341 -3.91 -31.42 -19.12
N GLY A 342 -3.45 -32.46 -19.79
CA GLY A 342 -3.36 -32.41 -21.27
C GLY A 342 -4.59 -32.86 -22.08
N LYS A 343 -5.28 -33.94 -21.71
CA LYS A 343 -6.38 -34.51 -22.53
C LYS A 343 -7.79 -34.15 -22.04
N GLU A 344 -7.97 -33.97 -20.75
CA GLU A 344 -9.25 -33.61 -20.14
C GLU A 344 -9.59 -32.14 -20.33
N PHE A 345 -8.56 -31.30 -20.44
CA PHE A 345 -8.69 -29.89 -20.71
C PHE A 345 -9.46 -29.57 -22.00
N TRP A 346 -9.06 -30.24 -23.12
CA TRP A 346 -9.73 -30.00 -24.40
C TRP A 346 -11.16 -30.51 -24.38
N LYS A 347 -11.46 -31.48 -23.55
CA LYS A 347 -12.82 -31.96 -23.33
C LYS A 347 -13.66 -30.91 -22.58
N ALA A 348 -13.14 -30.39 -21.49
CA ALA A 348 -13.79 -29.35 -20.67
C ALA A 348 -13.95 -28.03 -21.43
N ALA A 349 -12.91 -27.53 -22.11
CA ALA A 349 -12.97 -26.31 -22.92
C ALA A 349 -13.95 -26.45 -24.11
N GLY A 350 -14.00 -27.60 -24.76
CA GLY A 350 -14.96 -27.92 -25.82
C GLY A 350 -16.41 -27.89 -25.31
N PHE A 351 -16.67 -28.47 -24.16
CA PHE A 351 -17.97 -28.45 -23.51
C PHE A 351 -18.45 -27.05 -23.10
N LEU A 352 -17.55 -26.23 -22.55
CA LEU A 352 -17.84 -24.82 -22.20
C LEU A 352 -18.16 -24.00 -23.46
N MET A 353 -17.51 -24.28 -24.58
CA MET A 353 -17.76 -23.59 -25.85
C MET A 353 -19.07 -23.97 -26.55
N GLU A 354 -19.58 -25.19 -26.33
CA GLU A 354 -20.82 -25.68 -26.92
C GLU A 354 -22.08 -25.24 -26.15
N GLY A 355 -21.94 -24.65 -24.98
CA GLY A 355 -23.04 -24.08 -24.19
C GLY A 355 -24.02 -25.12 -23.59
N ASN A 356 -23.62 -26.39 -23.50
CA ASN A 356 -24.45 -27.53 -23.11
C ASN A 356 -24.17 -28.05 -21.67
N LEU A 357 -23.30 -27.42 -20.89
CA LEU A 357 -23.03 -27.83 -19.50
C LEU A 357 -24.02 -27.21 -18.52
N ASN A 358 -24.48 -28.06 -17.58
CA ASN A 358 -25.07 -27.52 -16.39
C ASN A 358 -23.95 -26.89 -15.48
N GLU A 359 -24.33 -25.99 -14.60
CA GLU A 359 -23.39 -25.25 -13.77
C GLU A 359 -22.55 -26.15 -12.83
N GLU A 360 -23.10 -27.26 -12.38
CA GLU A 360 -22.44 -28.24 -11.51
C GLU A 360 -21.34 -29.02 -12.25
N GLU A 361 -21.56 -29.47 -13.49
CA GLU A 361 -20.55 -30.14 -14.30
C GLU A 361 -19.39 -29.19 -14.70
N ALA A 362 -19.70 -27.91 -14.94
CA ALA A 362 -18.67 -26.88 -15.21
C ALA A 362 -17.77 -26.67 -13.99
N ILE A 363 -18.32 -26.57 -12.80
CA ILE A 363 -17.61 -26.43 -11.54
C ILE A 363 -16.73 -27.65 -11.25
N GLU A 364 -17.25 -28.86 -11.48
CA GLU A 364 -16.52 -30.12 -11.26
C GLU A 364 -15.28 -30.22 -12.18
N ASN A 365 -15.47 -29.92 -13.47
CA ASN A 365 -14.39 -29.92 -14.45
C ASN A 365 -13.31 -28.86 -14.15
N LEU A 366 -13.69 -27.62 -13.74
CA LEU A 366 -12.76 -26.59 -13.40
C LEU A 366 -11.97 -26.88 -12.12
N ASN A 367 -12.61 -27.57 -11.16
CA ASN A 367 -11.92 -28.08 -9.98
C ASN A 367 -10.87 -29.15 -10.35
N ALA A 368 -11.21 -30.06 -11.23
CA ALA A 368 -10.27 -31.07 -11.75
C ALA A 368 -9.10 -30.46 -12.53
N LEU A 369 -9.30 -29.29 -13.16
CA LEU A 369 -8.30 -28.53 -13.89
C LEU A 369 -7.39 -27.66 -12.98
N GLY A 370 -7.62 -27.66 -11.66
CA GLY A 370 -6.74 -26.98 -10.70
C GLY A 370 -7.14 -25.55 -10.33
N PHE A 371 -8.33 -25.10 -10.72
CA PHE A 371 -8.88 -23.85 -10.20
C PHE A 371 -9.26 -24.01 -8.73
N LYS A 372 -8.84 -23.06 -7.92
CA LYS A 372 -9.10 -23.03 -6.47
C LYS A 372 -10.50 -22.52 -6.15
N ASN A 373 -11.03 -21.68 -7.05
CA ASN A 373 -12.41 -21.19 -6.99
C ASN A 373 -13.17 -21.49 -8.29
N PRO A 374 -13.53 -22.75 -8.53
CA PRO A 374 -14.12 -23.20 -9.81
C PRO A 374 -15.47 -22.53 -10.10
N GLY A 375 -16.27 -22.16 -9.08
CA GLY A 375 -17.54 -21.44 -9.28
C GLY A 375 -17.31 -20.01 -9.82
N MET A 376 -16.34 -19.28 -9.28
CA MET A 376 -15.95 -17.97 -9.81
C MET A 376 -15.38 -18.11 -11.24
N ALA A 377 -14.52 -19.10 -11.46
CA ALA A 377 -13.94 -19.33 -12.78
C ALA A 377 -15.04 -19.66 -13.82
N ALA A 378 -16.05 -20.44 -13.46
CA ALA A 378 -17.19 -20.73 -14.32
C ALA A 378 -17.99 -19.48 -14.70
N ASP A 379 -18.27 -18.60 -13.73
CA ASP A 379 -18.97 -17.31 -13.96
C ASP A 379 -18.17 -16.41 -14.90
N LEU A 380 -16.85 -16.26 -14.65
CA LEU A 380 -15.97 -15.44 -15.48
C LEU A 380 -15.83 -15.98 -16.90
N LEU A 381 -15.70 -17.30 -17.05
CA LEU A 381 -15.68 -17.98 -18.35
C LEU A 381 -16.99 -17.80 -19.10
N SER A 382 -18.11 -17.93 -18.40
CA SER A 382 -19.44 -17.67 -19.00
C SER A 382 -19.53 -16.24 -19.52
N LYS A 383 -19.03 -15.26 -18.77
CA LYS A 383 -18.97 -13.84 -19.19
C LYS A 383 -18.06 -13.64 -20.41
N LEU A 384 -16.89 -14.29 -20.43
CA LEU A 384 -15.96 -14.25 -21.56
C LEU A 384 -16.52 -14.91 -22.82
N LEU A 385 -17.37 -15.94 -22.67
CA LEU A 385 -17.95 -16.70 -23.77
C LEU A 385 -19.30 -16.14 -24.25
N ASP A 386 -19.97 -15.28 -23.47
CA ASP A 386 -21.26 -14.70 -23.82
C ASP A 386 -21.12 -13.65 -24.94
N ALA A 387 -21.02 -14.15 -26.14
CA ALA A 387 -20.93 -13.38 -27.39
C ALA A 387 -22.15 -12.44 -27.65
N LYS A 388 -23.22 -12.51 -26.83
CA LYS A 388 -24.43 -11.68 -27.02
C LYS A 388 -24.28 -10.29 -26.40
N ARG A 389 -23.34 -10.09 -25.47
CA ARG A 389 -23.18 -8.81 -24.73
C ARG A 389 -22.39 -7.72 -25.46
N GLY A 390 -21.68 -8.02 -26.53
CA GLY A 390 -20.93 -7.00 -27.27
C GLY A 390 -21.19 -7.11 -28.76
N GLY A 391 -21.57 -6.05 -29.43
CA GLY A 391 -21.85 -5.97 -30.87
C GLY A 391 -20.74 -6.46 -31.83
N LEU A 392 -20.21 -7.65 -31.59
CA LEU A 392 -19.14 -8.28 -32.37
C LEU A 392 -19.59 -8.50 -33.81
N THR A 393 -18.76 -8.05 -34.72
CA THR A 393 -18.86 -8.44 -36.14
C THR A 393 -18.67 -9.96 -36.29
N GLN A 394 -19.08 -10.52 -37.40
CA GLN A 394 -18.92 -11.96 -37.69
C GLN A 394 -17.42 -12.38 -37.63
N GLY A 395 -16.49 -11.50 -38.05
CA GLY A 395 -15.05 -11.68 -37.96
C GLY A 395 -14.53 -11.64 -36.53
N GLY A 396 -15.05 -10.76 -35.67
CA GLY A 396 -14.70 -10.68 -34.27
C GLY A 396 -15.06 -11.96 -33.51
N ARG A 397 -16.24 -12.56 -33.80
CA ARG A 397 -16.66 -13.86 -33.23
C ARG A 397 -15.74 -15.01 -33.63
N ALA A 398 -15.25 -15.02 -34.86
CA ALA A 398 -14.33 -16.05 -35.34
C ALA A 398 -12.95 -15.91 -34.67
N ALA A 399 -12.45 -14.68 -34.48
CA ALA A 399 -11.19 -14.40 -33.79
C ALA A 399 -11.29 -14.80 -32.29
N THR A 400 -12.36 -14.42 -31.61
CA THR A 400 -12.62 -14.78 -30.20
C THR A 400 -12.62 -16.28 -29.99
N ARG A 401 -13.26 -17.06 -30.88
CA ARG A 401 -13.25 -18.53 -30.83
C ARG A 401 -11.86 -19.16 -30.93
N LYS A 402 -10.89 -18.50 -31.57
CA LYS A 402 -9.50 -18.94 -31.65
C LYS A 402 -8.68 -18.52 -30.46
N VAL A 403 -8.91 -17.33 -29.96
CA VAL A 403 -8.08 -16.69 -28.90
C VAL A 403 -8.42 -17.24 -27.51
N ILE A 404 -9.69 -17.43 -27.19
CA ILE A 404 -10.10 -17.89 -25.83
C ILE A 404 -9.52 -19.25 -25.46
N PRO A 405 -9.52 -20.30 -26.33
CA PRO A 405 -8.89 -21.58 -26.00
C PRO A 405 -7.39 -21.45 -25.73
N ALA A 406 -6.69 -20.58 -26.48
CA ALA A 406 -5.27 -20.33 -26.27
C ALA A 406 -5.00 -19.61 -24.94
N PHE A 407 -5.84 -18.63 -24.57
CA PHE A 407 -5.78 -18.02 -23.25
C PHE A 407 -5.99 -19.02 -22.12
N LEU A 408 -7.04 -19.85 -22.22
CA LEU A 408 -7.34 -20.85 -21.19
C LEU A 408 -6.22 -21.88 -21.04
N ALA A 409 -5.64 -22.33 -22.16
CA ALA A 409 -4.48 -23.23 -22.13
C ALA A 409 -3.28 -22.60 -21.41
N SER A 410 -3.04 -21.31 -21.60
CA SER A 410 -1.98 -20.56 -20.93
C SER A 410 -2.31 -20.29 -19.46
N VAL A 411 -3.58 -19.96 -19.14
CA VAL A 411 -4.05 -19.72 -17.75
C VAL A 411 -3.79 -20.95 -16.89
N LEU A 412 -4.10 -22.16 -17.37
CA LEU A 412 -3.91 -23.41 -16.62
C LEU A 412 -2.42 -23.75 -16.37
N LYS A 413 -1.52 -23.26 -17.20
CA LYS A 413 -0.07 -23.42 -17.01
C LYS A 413 0.54 -22.29 -16.15
N SER A 414 -0.23 -21.28 -15.81
CA SER A 414 0.27 -20.10 -15.10
C SER A 414 0.45 -20.35 -13.61
N PRO A 415 1.28 -19.55 -12.92
CA PRO A 415 1.52 -19.66 -11.48
C PRO A 415 0.26 -19.54 -10.61
N ASP A 416 -0.71 -18.73 -11.04
CA ASP A 416 -1.97 -18.49 -10.33
C ASP A 416 -3.14 -18.41 -11.35
N PRO A 417 -3.76 -19.54 -11.71
CA PRO A 417 -4.85 -19.59 -12.70
C PRO A 417 -6.07 -18.74 -12.32
N ASP A 418 -6.41 -18.69 -11.03
CA ASP A 418 -7.55 -17.89 -10.55
C ASP A 418 -7.30 -16.40 -10.73
N LEU A 419 -6.10 -15.90 -10.41
CA LEU A 419 -5.72 -14.51 -10.64
C LEU A 419 -5.65 -14.19 -12.13
N ALA A 420 -5.09 -15.10 -12.92
CA ALA A 420 -4.97 -14.94 -14.37
C ALA A 420 -6.32 -14.76 -15.05
N ILE A 421 -7.33 -15.59 -14.69
CA ILE A 421 -8.66 -15.51 -15.31
C ILE A 421 -9.44 -14.25 -14.89
N VAL A 422 -9.28 -13.81 -13.64
CA VAL A 422 -9.88 -12.55 -13.17
C VAL A 422 -9.32 -11.37 -13.95
N ASN A 423 -8.00 -11.28 -14.07
CA ASN A 423 -7.37 -10.19 -14.80
C ASN A 423 -7.64 -10.26 -16.30
N LEU A 424 -7.72 -11.45 -16.87
CA LEU A 424 -8.10 -11.67 -18.26
C LEU A 424 -9.52 -11.17 -18.55
N GLU A 425 -10.50 -11.54 -17.72
CA GLU A 425 -11.88 -11.08 -17.87
C GLU A 425 -11.96 -9.56 -17.78
N ARG A 426 -11.33 -8.95 -16.80
CA ARG A 426 -11.30 -7.49 -16.63
C ARG A 426 -10.63 -6.79 -17.80
N PHE A 427 -9.56 -7.34 -18.32
CA PHE A 427 -8.86 -6.83 -19.50
C PHE A 427 -9.75 -6.88 -20.74
N VAL A 428 -10.36 -8.03 -21.01
CA VAL A 428 -11.27 -8.24 -22.14
C VAL A 428 -12.50 -7.32 -22.03
N SER A 429 -13.07 -7.19 -20.84
CA SER A 429 -14.23 -6.31 -20.58
C SER A 429 -13.86 -4.82 -20.71
N GLY A 430 -12.65 -4.42 -20.28
CA GLY A 430 -12.16 -3.04 -20.35
C GLY A 430 -11.83 -2.56 -21.76
N ILE A 431 -11.26 -3.43 -22.58
CA ILE A 431 -10.91 -3.09 -23.99
C ILE A 431 -12.17 -2.99 -24.86
N GLY A 432 -13.26 -3.62 -24.42
CA GLY A 432 -14.38 -3.88 -25.27
C GLY A 432 -13.97 -4.85 -26.41
N TRP A 433 -14.93 -5.24 -27.21
CA TRP A 433 -14.74 -6.23 -28.28
C TRP A 433 -14.09 -5.59 -29.54
N ARG A 434 -12.89 -5.01 -29.39
CA ARG A 434 -12.14 -4.46 -30.53
C ARG A 434 -11.61 -5.60 -31.39
N THR A 435 -12.23 -5.84 -32.54
CA THR A 435 -11.90 -6.93 -33.49
C THR A 435 -10.43 -6.94 -33.89
N SER A 436 -9.78 -5.78 -34.01
CA SER A 436 -8.37 -5.66 -34.37
C SER A 436 -7.43 -6.33 -33.37
N LEU A 437 -7.68 -6.16 -32.07
CA LEU A 437 -6.84 -6.76 -31.02
C LEU A 437 -6.96 -8.28 -31.01
N TYR A 438 -8.19 -8.81 -31.13
CA TYR A 438 -8.38 -10.26 -31.20
C TYR A 438 -7.71 -10.89 -32.41
N SER A 439 -7.64 -10.18 -33.54
CA SER A 439 -6.90 -10.64 -34.70
C SER A 439 -5.40 -10.72 -34.43
N VAL A 440 -4.82 -9.67 -33.82
CA VAL A 440 -3.40 -9.66 -33.43
C VAL A 440 -3.08 -10.79 -32.45
N LEU A 441 -3.91 -11.01 -31.44
CA LEU A 441 -3.73 -12.09 -30.47
C LEU A 441 -3.88 -13.47 -31.10
N ALA A 442 -4.81 -13.65 -32.05
CA ALA A 442 -5.02 -14.90 -32.75
C ALA A 442 -3.82 -15.30 -33.63
N GLU A 443 -3.10 -14.31 -34.17
CA GLU A 443 -1.92 -14.48 -35.01
C GLU A 443 -0.61 -14.66 -34.21
N ASN A 444 -0.61 -14.26 -32.91
CA ASN A 444 0.57 -14.24 -32.04
C ASN A 444 0.33 -14.96 -30.71
N PRO A 445 0.37 -16.30 -30.66
CA PRO A 445 0.16 -17.07 -29.42
C PRO A 445 1.16 -16.72 -28.30
N ASP A 446 2.38 -16.33 -28.64
CA ASP A 446 3.42 -15.94 -27.68
C ASP A 446 3.02 -14.70 -26.85
N ILE A 447 2.24 -13.79 -27.47
CA ILE A 447 1.70 -12.61 -26.76
C ILE A 447 0.64 -13.05 -25.73
N ILE A 448 -0.17 -14.05 -26.05
CA ILE A 448 -1.15 -14.62 -25.13
C ILE A 448 -0.45 -15.21 -23.90
N GLU A 449 0.60 -15.99 -24.12
CA GLU A 449 1.38 -16.59 -23.03
C GLU A 449 2.00 -15.52 -22.14
N LEU A 450 2.58 -14.48 -22.73
CA LEU A 450 3.20 -13.38 -22.00
C LEU A 450 2.17 -12.55 -21.20
N LEU A 451 0.99 -12.27 -21.78
CA LEU A 451 -0.13 -11.63 -21.08
C LEU A 451 -0.60 -12.45 -19.88
N VAL A 452 -0.77 -13.74 -20.06
CA VAL A 452 -1.22 -14.63 -18.98
C VAL A 452 -0.16 -14.73 -17.89
N LYS A 453 1.12 -14.78 -18.23
CA LYS A 453 2.20 -14.69 -17.25
C LYS A 453 2.12 -13.38 -16.44
N LEU A 454 1.94 -12.25 -17.11
CA LEU A 454 1.77 -10.96 -16.44
C LEU A 454 0.54 -10.99 -15.50
N PHE A 455 -0.61 -11.46 -16.00
CA PHE A 455 -1.88 -11.51 -15.27
C PHE A 455 -1.85 -12.43 -14.05
N SER A 456 -1.05 -13.48 -14.08
CA SER A 456 -0.87 -14.41 -12.98
C SER A 456 0.24 -14.01 -11.98
N THR A 457 1.11 -13.05 -12.37
CA THR A 457 2.31 -12.73 -11.59
C THR A 457 2.22 -11.37 -10.91
N SER A 458 1.67 -10.33 -11.57
CA SER A 458 1.58 -9.00 -10.98
C SER A 458 0.19 -8.39 -11.19
N GLY A 459 -0.57 -8.30 -10.11
CA GLY A 459 -1.88 -7.64 -10.12
C GLY A 459 -1.77 -6.15 -10.41
N TYR A 460 -0.69 -5.49 -9.95
CA TYR A 460 -0.43 -4.08 -10.17
C TYR A 460 -0.21 -3.75 -11.66
N LEU A 461 0.71 -4.44 -12.32
CA LEU A 461 0.98 -4.23 -13.74
C LEU A 461 -0.19 -4.68 -14.63
N SER A 462 -0.89 -5.74 -14.21
CA SER A 462 -2.14 -6.16 -14.83
C SER A 462 -3.20 -5.08 -14.77
N ASN A 463 -3.43 -4.49 -13.59
CA ASN A 463 -4.37 -3.38 -13.44
C ASN A 463 -3.97 -2.16 -14.25
N PHE A 464 -2.68 -1.83 -14.31
CA PHE A 464 -2.19 -0.75 -15.16
C PHE A 464 -2.56 -1.01 -16.65
N LEU A 465 -2.24 -2.19 -17.15
CA LEU A 465 -2.54 -2.53 -18.54
C LEU A 465 -4.06 -2.62 -18.84
N ILE A 466 -4.85 -3.11 -17.87
CA ILE A 466 -6.32 -3.16 -17.99
C ILE A 466 -6.90 -1.75 -18.14
N ARG A 467 -6.34 -0.77 -17.47
CA ARG A 467 -6.82 0.62 -17.52
C ARG A 467 -6.26 1.42 -18.69
N HIS A 468 -5.06 1.06 -19.11
CA HIS A 468 -4.32 1.69 -20.17
C HIS A 468 -4.05 0.70 -21.31
N PRO A 469 -5.09 0.19 -21.97
CA PRO A 469 -4.95 -0.79 -23.04
C PRO A 469 -4.19 -0.24 -24.27
N GLU A 470 -4.01 1.08 -24.37
CA GLU A 470 -3.16 1.72 -25.35
C GLU A 470 -1.70 1.28 -25.26
N TYR A 471 -1.24 0.84 -24.09
CA TYR A 471 0.11 0.30 -23.91
C TYR A 471 0.25 -1.18 -24.31
N MET A 472 -0.77 -1.77 -24.94
CA MET A 472 -0.62 -3.09 -25.58
C MET A 472 0.48 -3.14 -26.62
N ASP A 473 0.79 -2.01 -27.24
CA ASP A 473 1.90 -1.91 -28.20
C ASP A 473 3.25 -2.27 -27.58
N VAL A 474 3.44 -2.01 -26.28
CA VAL A 474 4.62 -2.44 -25.50
C VAL A 474 4.78 -3.95 -25.49
N ILE A 475 3.67 -4.70 -25.58
CA ILE A 475 3.64 -6.16 -25.59
C ILE A 475 3.74 -6.70 -27.01
N THR A 476 3.05 -6.08 -27.95
CA THR A 476 2.94 -6.54 -29.34
C THR A 476 4.15 -6.23 -30.19
N LEU A 477 4.78 -5.07 -29.98
CA LEU A 477 5.95 -4.62 -30.74
C LEU A 477 7.25 -5.10 -30.08
N ARG A 478 7.88 -6.10 -30.70
CA ARG A 478 9.14 -6.67 -30.19
C ARG A 478 10.24 -5.62 -30.08
N ASP A 479 10.29 -4.67 -31.00
CA ASP A 479 11.28 -3.59 -31.00
C ASP A 479 11.16 -2.66 -29.81
N VAL A 480 9.94 -2.34 -29.38
CA VAL A 480 9.68 -1.52 -28.18
C VAL A 480 10.19 -2.19 -26.90
N ARG A 481 10.17 -3.52 -26.85
CA ARG A 481 10.73 -4.31 -25.73
C ARG A 481 12.25 -4.39 -25.76
N THR A 482 12.86 -4.34 -26.96
CA THR A 482 14.29 -4.58 -27.14
C THR A 482 15.15 -3.32 -27.09
N GLU A 483 14.58 -2.13 -27.23
CA GLU A 483 15.30 -0.88 -27.10
C GLU A 483 15.92 -0.71 -25.71
N TYR A 484 17.24 -0.54 -25.69
CA TYR A 484 18.03 -0.26 -24.50
C TYR A 484 18.06 1.25 -24.26
N SER A 485 17.03 1.80 -23.63
CA SER A 485 17.02 3.21 -23.30
C SER A 485 18.10 3.53 -22.26
N SER A 486 18.88 4.55 -22.53
CA SER A 486 19.79 5.13 -21.53
C SER A 486 19.05 6.09 -20.60
N LYS A 487 19.63 6.43 -19.43
CA LYS A 487 19.05 7.46 -18.55
C LYS A 487 18.76 8.77 -19.31
N GLY A 488 19.66 9.17 -20.23
CA GLY A 488 19.51 10.39 -21.02
C GLY A 488 18.30 10.34 -21.96
N GLU A 489 18.09 9.21 -22.64
CA GLU A 489 16.92 9.01 -23.51
C GLU A 489 15.62 8.98 -22.69
N MET A 490 15.61 8.29 -21.55
CA MET A 490 14.46 8.27 -20.63
C MET A 490 14.10 9.69 -20.15
N LEU A 491 15.10 10.48 -19.79
CA LEU A 491 14.89 11.86 -19.35
C LEU A 491 14.39 12.75 -20.50
N ALA A 492 14.90 12.56 -21.72
CA ALA A 492 14.42 13.29 -22.90
C ALA A 492 12.95 12.98 -23.20
N GLN A 493 12.53 11.72 -23.13
CA GLN A 493 11.12 11.32 -23.28
C GLN A 493 10.23 11.92 -22.16
N LEU A 494 10.74 11.94 -20.93
CA LEU A 494 10.02 12.58 -19.82
C LEU A 494 9.84 14.08 -20.05
N HIS A 495 10.87 14.77 -20.47
CA HIS A 495 10.80 16.20 -20.78
C HIS A 495 9.83 16.51 -21.92
N GLU A 496 9.81 15.68 -22.98
CA GLU A 496 8.84 15.81 -24.06
C GLU A 496 7.40 15.66 -23.53
N SER A 497 7.11 14.62 -22.76
CA SER A 497 5.78 14.41 -22.18
C SER A 497 5.39 15.47 -21.16
N LEU A 498 6.34 16.00 -20.38
CA LEU A 498 6.07 17.07 -19.42
C LEU A 498 5.82 18.41 -20.09
N ALA A 499 6.44 18.67 -21.25
CA ALA A 499 6.24 19.90 -22.01
C ALA A 499 4.82 20.01 -22.63
N GLU A 500 4.09 18.90 -22.73
CA GLU A 500 2.70 18.87 -23.19
C GLU A 500 1.69 19.20 -22.08
N GLU A 501 2.14 19.28 -20.81
CA GLU A 501 1.25 19.44 -19.65
C GLU A 501 1.54 20.73 -18.88
N ASP A 502 0.60 21.65 -18.90
CA ASP A 502 0.69 22.93 -18.16
C ASP A 502 0.24 22.80 -16.69
N ASP A 503 -0.62 21.80 -16.38
CA ASP A 503 -1.15 21.58 -15.04
C ASP A 503 -0.19 20.78 -14.17
N TYR A 504 0.08 21.28 -12.96
CA TYR A 504 0.95 20.63 -12.00
C TYR A 504 0.52 19.19 -11.66
N GLY A 505 -0.79 18.93 -11.50
CA GLY A 505 -1.32 17.59 -11.24
C GLY A 505 -1.08 16.64 -12.40
N ALA A 506 -1.27 17.13 -13.64
CA ALA A 506 -1.01 16.36 -14.87
C ALA A 506 0.49 16.04 -15.01
N GLN A 507 1.39 16.98 -14.69
CA GLN A 507 2.85 16.72 -14.67
C GLN A 507 3.22 15.58 -13.69
N LEU A 508 2.57 15.56 -12.51
CA LEU A 508 2.78 14.47 -11.56
C LEU A 508 2.32 13.12 -12.14
N ASP A 509 1.20 13.10 -12.86
CA ASP A 509 0.68 11.89 -13.49
C ASP A 509 1.60 11.39 -14.62
N VAL A 510 2.23 12.28 -15.38
CA VAL A 510 3.27 11.91 -16.37
C VAL A 510 4.39 11.10 -15.73
N LEU A 511 4.96 11.56 -14.61
CA LEU A 511 6.02 10.82 -13.91
C LEU A 511 5.59 9.41 -13.50
N ARG A 512 4.33 9.26 -13.07
CA ARG A 512 3.79 7.97 -12.61
C ARG A 512 3.53 7.03 -13.78
N ARG A 513 2.89 7.51 -14.83
CA ARG A 513 2.66 6.74 -16.07
C ARG A 513 3.98 6.27 -16.67
N PHE A 514 4.97 7.15 -16.75
CA PHE A 514 6.30 6.80 -17.22
C PHE A 514 6.91 5.65 -16.41
N ARG A 515 6.88 5.75 -15.07
CA ARG A 515 7.31 4.65 -14.20
C ARG A 515 6.61 3.33 -14.52
N HIS A 516 5.28 3.37 -14.69
CA HIS A 516 4.50 2.15 -14.94
C HIS A 516 4.87 1.52 -16.28
N VAL A 517 4.98 2.32 -17.33
CA VAL A 517 5.33 1.86 -18.66
C VAL A 517 6.73 1.22 -18.68
N GLU A 518 7.71 1.90 -18.12
CA GLU A 518 9.09 1.38 -18.07
C GLU A 518 9.20 0.13 -17.17
N THR A 519 8.44 0.09 -16.06
CA THR A 519 8.37 -1.10 -15.21
C THR A 519 7.70 -2.26 -15.96
N LEU A 520 6.65 -2.00 -16.75
CA LEU A 520 6.00 -3.01 -17.59
C LEU A 520 6.97 -3.56 -18.64
N LYS A 521 7.69 -2.70 -19.36
CA LYS A 521 8.69 -3.12 -20.37
C LYS A 521 9.71 -4.08 -19.78
N ILE A 522 10.34 -3.70 -18.66
CA ILE A 522 11.39 -4.55 -18.08
C ILE A 522 10.81 -5.82 -17.46
N CYS A 523 9.60 -5.77 -16.88
CA CYS A 523 8.93 -6.94 -16.31
C CYS A 523 8.61 -7.99 -17.38
N LEU A 524 8.12 -7.58 -18.56
CA LEU A 524 7.83 -8.49 -19.67
C LEU A 524 9.09 -9.22 -20.15
N ARG A 525 10.21 -8.52 -20.22
CA ARG A 525 11.51 -9.10 -20.58
C ARG A 525 12.06 -10.05 -19.51
N ASP A 526 11.87 -9.69 -18.22
CA ASP A 526 12.27 -10.54 -17.09
C ASP A 526 11.45 -11.84 -17.05
N LEU A 527 10.12 -11.72 -17.18
CA LEU A 527 9.20 -12.88 -17.24
C LEU A 527 9.45 -13.78 -18.46
N ASN A 528 9.89 -13.21 -19.57
CA ASN A 528 10.25 -13.96 -20.79
C ASN A 528 11.68 -14.54 -20.72
N GLY A 529 12.44 -14.28 -19.67
CA GLY A 529 13.81 -14.76 -19.49
C GLY A 529 14.83 -14.11 -20.40
N GLU A 530 14.52 -12.97 -21.03
CA GLU A 530 15.40 -12.24 -21.95
C GLU A 530 16.51 -11.48 -21.21
N VAL A 531 16.31 -11.19 -19.93
CA VAL A 531 17.24 -10.40 -19.10
C VAL A 531 17.48 -11.06 -17.74
N GLY A 532 18.69 -10.85 -17.22
CA GLY A 532 19.03 -11.32 -15.88
C GLY A 532 18.69 -10.30 -14.78
N PRO A 533 18.67 -10.72 -13.50
CA PRO A 533 18.23 -9.87 -12.39
C PRO A 533 19.09 -8.62 -12.17
N PHE A 534 20.37 -8.65 -12.53
CA PHE A 534 21.26 -7.48 -12.46
C PHE A 534 20.91 -6.43 -13.50
N TYR A 535 20.51 -6.85 -14.71
CA TYR A 535 20.03 -5.95 -15.74
C TYR A 535 18.71 -5.30 -15.31
N VAL A 536 17.78 -6.08 -14.75
CA VAL A 536 16.52 -5.56 -14.19
C VAL A 536 16.82 -4.48 -13.15
N GLY A 537 17.74 -4.75 -12.22
CA GLY A 537 18.10 -3.80 -11.17
C GLY A 537 18.72 -2.50 -11.71
N LYS A 538 19.59 -2.61 -12.70
CA LYS A 538 20.18 -1.47 -13.37
C LYS A 538 19.14 -0.64 -14.13
N TYR A 539 18.24 -1.30 -14.84
CA TYR A 539 17.18 -0.63 -15.60
C TYR A 539 16.21 0.12 -14.68
N LEU A 540 15.69 -0.53 -13.64
CA LEU A 540 14.80 0.10 -12.65
C LEU A 540 15.48 1.29 -11.96
N SER A 541 16.79 1.22 -11.74
CA SER A 541 17.55 2.33 -11.14
C SER A 541 17.68 3.50 -12.12
N MET A 542 17.87 3.26 -13.43
CA MET A 542 17.88 4.31 -14.44
C MET A 542 16.52 5.00 -14.54
N VAL A 543 15.42 4.24 -14.49
CA VAL A 543 14.05 4.78 -14.44
C VAL A 543 13.86 5.68 -13.22
N ALA A 544 14.29 5.21 -12.04
CA ALA A 544 14.20 5.99 -10.82
C ALA A 544 15.05 7.27 -10.86
N GLU A 545 16.27 7.20 -11.41
CA GLU A 545 17.16 8.36 -11.59
C GLU A 545 16.58 9.40 -12.55
N ALA A 546 15.94 8.98 -13.66
CA ALA A 546 15.29 9.89 -14.60
C ALA A 546 14.08 10.60 -13.95
N ILE A 547 13.26 9.85 -13.21
CA ILE A 547 12.10 10.41 -12.49
C ILE A 547 12.54 11.33 -11.34
N LEU A 548 13.63 10.99 -10.62
CA LEU A 548 14.20 11.86 -9.59
C LEU A 548 14.69 13.19 -10.17
N GLU A 549 15.35 13.16 -11.35
CA GLU A 549 15.83 14.36 -12.02
C GLU A 549 14.66 15.25 -12.43
N ALA A 550 13.70 14.72 -13.20
CA ALA A 550 12.52 15.46 -13.62
C ALA A 550 11.67 15.95 -12.42
N GLY A 551 11.53 15.13 -11.38
CA GLY A 551 10.82 15.51 -10.15
C GLY A 551 11.52 16.62 -9.36
N LEU A 552 12.85 16.65 -9.37
CA LEU A 552 13.63 17.74 -8.78
C LEU A 552 13.47 19.04 -9.58
N GLU A 553 13.43 18.97 -10.90
CA GLU A 553 13.19 20.11 -11.79
C GLU A 553 11.81 20.73 -11.54
N ILE A 554 10.75 19.90 -11.49
CA ILE A 554 9.39 20.36 -11.15
C ILE A 554 9.37 21.01 -9.75
N ALA A 555 10.00 20.37 -8.77
CA ALA A 555 10.06 20.91 -7.42
C ALA A 555 10.82 22.23 -7.36
N TRP A 556 11.91 22.34 -8.11
CA TRP A 556 12.72 23.56 -8.22
C TRP A 556 11.91 24.73 -8.77
N GLU A 557 11.19 24.55 -9.85
CA GLU A 557 10.38 25.61 -10.46
C GLU A 557 9.31 26.11 -9.48
N VAL A 558 8.58 25.20 -8.83
CA VAL A 558 7.52 25.55 -7.87
C VAL A 558 8.10 26.32 -6.67
N VAL A 559 9.21 25.85 -6.08
CA VAL A 559 9.78 26.48 -4.88
C VAL A 559 10.48 27.79 -5.23
N ARG A 560 11.22 27.85 -6.36
CA ARG A 560 11.88 29.05 -6.84
C ARG A 560 10.89 30.20 -7.02
N ASP A 561 9.75 29.94 -7.65
CA ASP A 561 8.74 30.94 -7.97
C ASP A 561 8.01 31.41 -6.68
N LYS A 562 7.65 30.49 -5.79
CA LYS A 562 7.01 30.79 -4.50
C LYS A 562 7.93 31.64 -3.59
N GLU A 563 9.20 31.28 -3.51
CA GLU A 563 10.19 31.97 -2.66
C GLU A 563 10.88 33.15 -3.38
N LYS A 564 10.53 33.43 -4.64
CA LYS A 564 11.14 34.48 -5.48
C LYS A 564 12.68 34.40 -5.51
N HIS A 565 13.20 33.18 -5.57
CA HIS A 565 14.64 32.92 -5.57
C HIS A 565 15.28 33.39 -6.88
N ARG A 566 16.42 34.11 -6.77
CA ARG A 566 17.03 34.75 -7.96
C ARG A 566 17.94 33.87 -8.79
N GLU A 567 18.44 32.77 -8.24
CA GLU A 567 19.31 31.84 -8.98
C GLU A 567 18.49 31.06 -10.02
N LYS A 568 19.07 30.87 -11.21
CA LYS A 568 18.44 30.11 -12.29
C LYS A 568 18.55 28.59 -12.08
N ASN A 569 19.62 28.16 -11.41
CA ASN A 569 19.92 26.72 -11.24
C ASN A 569 20.14 26.44 -9.74
N HIS A 570 19.62 25.30 -9.30
CA HIS A 570 19.87 24.84 -7.94
C HIS A 570 21.27 24.25 -7.76
N LYS A 571 21.73 24.20 -6.52
CA LYS A 571 23.00 23.58 -6.12
C LYS A 571 22.75 22.33 -5.25
N MET A 572 21.63 21.67 -5.41
CA MET A 572 21.25 20.46 -4.68
C MET A 572 21.54 19.21 -5.50
N VAL A 573 21.92 18.16 -4.81
CA VAL A 573 22.11 16.81 -5.35
C VAL A 573 21.28 15.84 -4.52
N VAL A 574 20.60 14.93 -5.18
CA VAL A 574 19.98 13.76 -4.60
C VAL A 574 21.01 12.63 -4.67
N MET A 575 21.58 12.28 -3.53
CA MET A 575 22.49 11.14 -3.43
C MET A 575 21.68 9.87 -3.23
N GLY A 576 21.72 8.96 -4.19
CA GLY A 576 21.19 7.61 -4.05
C GLY A 576 22.06 6.79 -3.12
N MET A 577 21.41 6.08 -2.21
CA MET A 577 22.04 5.16 -1.26
C MET A 577 21.54 3.74 -1.48
N GLY A 578 22.07 2.79 -0.75
CA GLY A 578 21.59 1.41 -0.76
C GLY A 578 21.44 0.81 -2.16
N LYS A 579 20.26 0.31 -2.49
CA LYS A 579 19.99 -0.29 -3.81
C LYS A 579 20.01 0.72 -4.95
N LEU A 580 19.53 1.95 -4.71
CA LEU A 580 19.52 2.99 -5.74
C LEU A 580 20.95 3.38 -6.11
N GLY A 581 21.79 3.72 -5.14
CA GLY A 581 23.18 4.10 -5.38
C GLY A 581 24.00 2.97 -5.99
N GLY A 582 23.74 1.71 -5.59
CA GLY A 582 24.35 0.50 -6.17
C GLY A 582 23.80 0.11 -7.55
N LYS A 583 22.76 0.76 -8.05
CA LYS A 583 22.02 0.38 -9.26
C LYS A 583 21.50 -1.06 -9.23
N GLU A 584 20.89 -1.41 -8.09
CA GLU A 584 20.41 -2.76 -7.77
C GLU A 584 18.94 -2.77 -7.33
N LEU A 585 18.11 -1.81 -7.81
CA LEU A 585 16.71 -1.77 -7.47
C LEU A 585 15.99 -3.05 -7.90
N SER A 586 15.05 -3.50 -7.10
CA SER A 586 14.07 -4.52 -7.47
C SER A 586 12.70 -3.89 -7.59
N TYR A 587 11.74 -4.65 -8.11
CA TYR A 587 10.36 -4.17 -8.23
C TYR A 587 9.86 -3.64 -6.89
N ASN A 588 9.06 -2.58 -6.94
CA ASN A 588 8.45 -1.95 -5.76
C ASN A 588 9.44 -1.52 -4.66
N SER A 589 10.69 -1.23 -5.00
CA SER A 589 11.68 -0.69 -4.06
C SER A 589 11.37 0.76 -3.70
N ASP A 590 11.52 1.09 -2.41
CA ASP A 590 11.65 2.46 -1.96
C ASP A 590 13.01 3.01 -2.40
N LEU A 591 13.15 4.33 -2.46
CA LEU A 591 14.41 4.99 -2.80
C LEU A 591 15.09 5.52 -1.54
N ASP A 592 16.23 4.92 -1.19
CA ASP A 592 17.12 5.41 -0.14
C ASP A 592 17.88 6.62 -0.68
N VAL A 593 17.64 7.83 -0.14
CA VAL A 593 18.29 9.06 -0.62
C VAL A 593 18.76 9.98 0.49
N ILE A 594 19.75 10.83 0.15
CA ILE A 594 20.21 11.96 0.99
C ILE A 594 20.25 13.20 0.13
N PHE A 595 19.67 14.32 0.63
CA PHE A 595 19.72 15.60 -0.04
C PHE A 595 20.92 16.42 0.47
N ILE A 596 21.82 16.79 -0.44
CA ILE A 596 23.01 17.60 -0.13
C ILE A 596 23.04 18.82 -1.07
N TYR A 597 23.30 20.00 -0.52
CA TYR A 597 23.43 21.23 -1.30
C TYR A 597 24.75 21.94 -1.04
N ASP A 598 25.27 22.64 -2.06
CA ASP A 598 26.48 23.49 -1.96
C ASP A 598 26.06 24.95 -1.88
N GLY A 599 25.83 25.44 -0.67
CA GLY A 599 25.34 26.79 -0.42
C GLY A 599 25.65 27.27 0.98
N LYS A 600 25.26 28.52 1.28
CA LYS A 600 25.44 29.14 2.58
C LYS A 600 24.39 28.63 3.58
N GLU A 601 24.65 28.90 4.87
CA GLU A 601 23.76 28.51 5.96
C GLU A 601 22.40 29.22 5.88
N GLU A 602 22.38 30.46 5.42
CA GLU A 602 21.16 31.25 5.21
C GLU A 602 20.23 30.66 4.16
N GLU A 603 20.73 29.83 3.24
CA GLU A 603 19.96 29.16 2.21
C GLU A 603 19.34 27.85 2.70
N HIS A 604 19.61 27.43 3.94
CA HIS A 604 19.16 26.14 4.48
C HIS A 604 17.64 25.99 4.45
N MET A 605 16.89 27.02 4.82
CA MET A 605 15.41 27.00 4.79
C MET A 605 14.88 26.81 3.37
N PHE A 606 15.50 27.47 2.38
CA PHE A 606 15.13 27.33 0.99
C PHE A 606 15.34 25.89 0.50
N TYR A 607 16.52 25.32 0.73
CA TYR A 607 16.80 23.94 0.32
C TYR A 607 16.00 22.91 1.12
N SER A 608 15.60 23.21 2.35
CA SER A 608 14.69 22.36 3.13
C SER A 608 13.31 22.31 2.49
N LYS A 609 12.75 23.45 2.06
CA LYS A 609 11.50 23.51 1.31
C LYS A 609 11.61 22.77 -0.02
N LEU A 610 12.75 22.92 -0.72
CA LEU A 610 12.99 22.19 -1.96
C LEU A 610 13.02 20.68 -1.74
N GLY A 611 13.72 20.19 -0.72
CA GLY A 611 13.74 18.78 -0.37
C GLY A 611 12.36 18.22 -0.03
N GLN A 612 11.58 18.97 0.77
CA GLN A 612 10.17 18.62 1.06
C GLN A 612 9.34 18.53 -0.22
N LYS A 613 9.51 19.52 -1.12
CA LYS A 613 8.76 19.53 -2.38
C LYS A 613 9.14 18.36 -3.29
N VAL A 614 10.41 17.96 -3.37
CA VAL A 614 10.85 16.76 -4.11
C VAL A 614 10.17 15.51 -3.57
N ILE A 615 10.15 15.34 -2.25
CA ILE A 615 9.45 14.21 -1.62
C ILE A 615 7.97 14.25 -1.99
N SER A 616 7.34 15.43 -1.92
CA SER A 616 5.94 15.61 -2.28
C SER A 616 5.67 15.21 -3.73
N VAL A 617 6.45 15.72 -4.69
CA VAL A 617 6.32 15.40 -6.12
C VAL A 617 6.34 13.89 -6.37
N LEU A 618 7.20 13.16 -5.66
CA LEU A 618 7.40 11.74 -5.90
C LEU A 618 6.44 10.83 -5.10
N SER A 619 6.10 11.22 -3.88
CA SER A 619 5.42 10.34 -2.93
C SER A 619 3.92 10.61 -2.78
N VAL A 620 3.43 11.82 -3.12
CA VAL A 620 2.00 12.15 -3.04
C VAL A 620 1.22 11.30 -4.06
N PRO A 621 0.20 10.55 -3.62
CA PRO A 621 -0.64 9.79 -4.53
C PRO A 621 -1.51 10.72 -5.40
N THR A 622 -1.56 10.44 -6.69
CA THR A 622 -2.48 11.05 -7.65
C THR A 622 -3.47 10.01 -8.17
N GLY A 623 -4.22 10.36 -9.20
CA GLY A 623 -5.02 9.40 -9.96
C GLY A 623 -4.20 8.20 -10.49
N GLU A 624 -2.92 8.40 -10.79
CA GLU A 624 -1.98 7.38 -11.28
C GLU A 624 -1.14 6.74 -10.15
N GLY A 625 -1.49 6.92 -8.88
CA GLY A 625 -0.72 6.45 -7.74
C GLY A 625 0.44 7.38 -7.38
N TYR A 626 1.53 6.85 -6.83
CA TYR A 626 2.75 7.60 -6.50
C TYR A 626 3.91 7.18 -7.40
N ALA A 627 4.88 8.08 -7.62
CA ALA A 627 6.07 7.71 -8.39
C ALA A 627 7.00 6.80 -7.56
N TYR A 628 7.46 7.27 -6.40
CA TYR A 628 8.29 6.48 -5.48
C TYR A 628 8.06 6.90 -4.03
N LYS A 629 8.18 5.94 -3.10
CA LYS A 629 8.37 6.24 -1.68
C LYS A 629 9.83 6.58 -1.43
N ILE A 630 10.07 7.62 -0.64
CA ILE A 630 11.42 8.12 -0.35
C ILE A 630 11.79 7.74 1.10
N ASP A 631 12.88 6.99 1.25
CA ASP A 631 13.47 6.72 2.56
C ASP A 631 14.73 7.56 2.77
N MET A 632 14.74 8.32 3.85
CA MET A 632 15.85 9.19 4.24
C MET A 632 16.54 8.73 5.53
N GLY A 633 16.33 7.49 5.93
CA GLY A 633 16.88 6.93 7.17
C GLY A 633 18.41 6.90 7.21
N LEU A 634 19.09 6.94 6.06
CA LEU A 634 20.54 6.92 5.93
C LEU A 634 21.19 8.31 5.94
N ARG A 635 20.41 9.40 6.11
CA ARG A 635 20.99 10.75 6.21
C ARG A 635 21.77 10.93 7.51
N PRO A 636 22.72 11.91 7.58
CA PRO A 636 23.46 12.23 8.80
C PRO A 636 22.55 12.36 10.02
N SER A 637 22.88 11.68 11.10
CA SER A 637 22.07 11.53 12.34
C SER A 637 20.74 10.77 12.15
N GLY A 638 20.53 10.07 11.04
CA GLY A 638 19.34 9.28 10.77
C GLY A 638 18.05 10.09 10.80
N ARG A 639 16.98 9.52 11.34
CA ARG A 639 15.65 10.19 11.39
C ARG A 639 15.59 11.47 12.21
N SER A 640 16.54 11.69 13.13
CA SER A 640 16.64 12.92 13.93
C SER A 640 17.44 14.05 13.27
N GLY A 641 18.12 13.77 12.15
CA GLY A 641 18.90 14.73 11.39
C GLY A 641 18.05 15.63 10.49
N ALA A 642 18.62 16.79 10.09
CA ALA A 642 17.97 17.68 9.14
C ALA A 642 17.62 16.98 7.81
N LEU A 643 16.52 17.41 7.20
CA LEU A 643 16.04 16.84 5.94
C LEU A 643 17.06 17.01 4.80
N VAL A 644 17.68 18.18 4.72
CA VAL A 644 18.75 18.51 3.78
C VAL A 644 20.02 18.88 4.53
N THR A 645 21.16 18.61 3.95
CA THR A 645 22.46 18.87 4.59
C THR A 645 23.34 19.71 3.66
N SER A 646 23.96 20.79 4.16
CA SER A 646 24.95 21.49 3.35
C SER A 646 26.21 20.65 3.17
N LEU A 647 26.92 20.85 2.06
CA LEU A 647 28.17 20.14 1.76
C LEU A 647 29.20 20.28 2.90
N ASN A 648 29.27 21.45 3.52
CA ASN A 648 30.16 21.70 4.64
C ASN A 648 29.72 20.94 5.91
N ALA A 649 28.42 20.94 6.21
CA ALA A 649 27.87 20.19 7.34
C ALA A 649 28.03 18.67 7.13
N PHE A 650 27.82 18.18 5.89
CA PHE A 650 28.07 16.78 5.54
C PHE A 650 29.53 16.40 5.77
N ARG A 651 30.48 17.22 5.28
CA ARG A 651 31.92 17.02 5.50
C ARG A 651 32.23 16.95 6.98
N LYS A 652 31.80 17.96 7.75
CA LYS A 652 32.06 18.03 9.20
C LYS A 652 31.50 16.81 9.93
N TYR A 653 30.26 16.42 9.62
CA TYR A 653 29.63 15.25 10.22
C TYR A 653 30.43 13.96 9.95
N GLN A 654 30.83 13.74 8.70
CA GLN A 654 31.63 12.55 8.34
C GLN A 654 33.03 12.57 8.97
N GLN A 655 33.54 13.76 9.32
CA GLN A 655 34.83 13.90 9.98
C GLN A 655 34.77 13.61 11.47
N GLU A 656 33.73 14.06 12.15
CA GLU A 656 33.69 14.17 13.60
C GLU A 656 32.74 13.15 14.27
N SER A 657 31.69 12.72 13.58
CA SER A 657 30.57 12.04 14.23
C SER A 657 30.15 10.71 13.58
N ALA A 658 30.52 10.48 12.30
CA ALA A 658 30.06 9.32 11.57
C ALA A 658 30.57 8.00 12.15
N GLN A 659 29.67 7.03 12.27
CA GLN A 659 29.95 5.68 12.74
C GLN A 659 30.36 4.76 11.58
N ILE A 660 30.92 3.59 11.90
CA ILE A 660 31.40 2.63 10.89
C ILE A 660 30.30 2.16 9.94
N TRP A 661 29.08 2.03 10.42
CA TRP A 661 27.95 1.63 9.58
C TRP A 661 27.56 2.70 8.55
N GLU A 662 27.73 3.99 8.86
CA GLU A 662 27.49 5.09 7.92
C GLU A 662 28.58 5.10 6.84
N ARG A 663 29.85 4.86 7.24
CA ARG A 663 30.95 4.69 6.31
C ARG A 663 30.73 3.48 5.38
N GLN A 664 30.19 2.38 5.91
CA GLN A 664 29.78 1.21 5.14
C GLN A 664 28.63 1.53 4.16
N ALA A 665 27.63 2.27 4.60
CA ALA A 665 26.51 2.68 3.74
C ALA A 665 26.96 3.56 2.57
N LEU A 666 27.96 4.44 2.80
CA LEU A 666 28.52 5.32 1.77
C LEU A 666 29.29 4.59 0.66
N VAL A 667 29.66 3.32 0.84
CA VAL A 667 30.24 2.48 -0.23
C VAL A 667 29.31 2.43 -1.46
N LYS A 668 28.00 2.45 -1.23
CA LYS A 668 26.98 2.45 -2.30
C LYS A 668 26.49 3.83 -2.70
N ALA A 669 27.02 4.91 -2.14
CA ALA A 669 26.57 6.25 -2.47
C ALA A 669 26.90 6.63 -3.92
N ALA A 670 25.93 7.17 -4.64
CA ALA A 670 26.12 7.72 -5.99
C ALA A 670 25.17 8.92 -6.23
N PRO A 671 25.59 9.95 -6.98
CA PRO A 671 24.68 10.99 -7.43
C PRO A 671 23.59 10.40 -8.34
N SER A 672 22.33 10.53 -7.96
CA SER A 672 21.19 10.01 -8.73
C SER A 672 20.46 11.10 -9.50
N ALA A 673 20.41 12.33 -8.96
CA ALA A 673 19.80 13.48 -9.61
C ALA A 673 20.44 14.79 -9.15
N GLY A 674 20.30 15.86 -9.91
CA GLY A 674 20.65 17.23 -9.57
C GLY A 674 22.00 17.69 -10.07
N ASN A 675 22.62 18.62 -9.39
CA ASN A 675 23.80 19.35 -9.89
C ASN A 675 25.06 18.48 -9.98
N GLU A 676 25.48 18.15 -11.19
CA GLU A 676 26.62 17.27 -11.45
C GLU A 676 27.95 17.76 -10.82
N LYS A 677 28.22 19.08 -10.86
CA LYS A 677 29.45 19.64 -10.25
C LYS A 677 29.46 19.43 -8.74
N VAL A 678 28.34 19.60 -8.09
CA VAL A 678 28.19 19.34 -6.66
C VAL A 678 28.28 17.85 -6.39
N GLY A 679 27.64 17.01 -7.18
CA GLY A 679 27.75 15.55 -7.10
C GLY A 679 29.19 15.07 -7.16
N ASN A 680 29.98 15.59 -8.12
CA ASN A 680 31.40 15.26 -8.23
C ASN A 680 32.23 15.71 -7.00
N LYS A 681 31.90 16.84 -6.38
CA LYS A 681 32.54 17.28 -5.11
C LYS A 681 32.20 16.31 -3.97
N ILE A 682 30.93 15.92 -3.89
CA ILE A 682 30.47 14.97 -2.86
C ILE A 682 31.18 13.62 -3.04
N MET A 683 31.27 13.09 -4.26
CA MET A 683 31.93 11.81 -4.53
C MET A 683 33.42 11.82 -4.18
N LYS A 684 34.11 12.93 -4.37
CA LYS A 684 35.49 13.08 -3.88
C LYS A 684 35.56 12.96 -2.36
N LEU A 685 34.68 13.64 -1.63
CA LEU A 685 34.60 13.53 -0.18
C LEU A 685 34.25 12.08 0.25
N VAL A 686 33.28 11.45 -0.39
CA VAL A 686 32.90 10.07 -0.11
C VAL A 686 34.09 9.13 -0.31
N THR A 687 34.85 9.30 -1.40
CA THR A 687 36.04 8.50 -1.67
C THR A 687 37.09 8.68 -0.56
N GLU A 688 37.39 9.93 -0.16
CA GLU A 688 38.29 10.23 0.95
C GLU A 688 37.82 9.54 2.25
N PHE A 689 36.53 9.69 2.61
CA PHE A 689 36.03 9.14 3.87
C PHE A 689 35.95 7.63 3.88
N VAL A 690 35.54 7.03 2.78
CA VAL A 690 35.32 5.58 2.70
C VAL A 690 36.61 4.82 2.56
N TYR A 691 37.58 5.31 1.77
CA TYR A 691 38.72 4.51 1.35
C TYR A 691 40.09 5.07 1.75
N GLU A 692 40.23 6.38 1.94
CA GLU A 692 41.54 7.01 2.13
C GLU A 692 41.83 7.33 3.59
N ARG A 693 40.83 7.42 4.42
CA ARG A 693 41.00 7.55 5.87
C ARG A 693 41.28 6.22 6.52
N PRO A 694 42.19 6.19 7.50
CA PRO A 694 42.40 5.00 8.31
C PRO A 694 41.10 4.51 8.92
N ILE A 695 40.96 3.20 8.98
CA ILE A 695 39.88 2.52 9.66
C ILE A 695 40.44 1.91 10.94
N HIS A 696 39.66 1.99 12.04
CA HIS A 696 40.16 1.50 13.32
C HIS A 696 40.23 -0.05 13.33
N GLU A 697 41.17 -0.59 14.08
CA GLU A 697 41.29 -2.04 14.27
C GLU A 697 40.00 -2.62 14.88
N GLY A 698 39.57 -3.74 14.34
CA GLY A 698 38.37 -4.44 14.81
C GLY A 698 37.04 -3.94 14.21
N PHE A 699 37.07 -3.07 13.24
CA PHE A 699 35.86 -2.61 12.52
C PHE A 699 35.05 -3.79 11.93
N GLU A 700 35.73 -4.87 11.50
CA GLU A 700 35.06 -6.08 11.00
C GLU A 700 34.17 -6.72 12.10
N LYS A 701 34.57 -6.64 13.36
CA LYS A 701 33.76 -7.13 14.49
C LYS A 701 32.50 -6.29 14.67
N GLU A 702 32.60 -4.97 14.47
CA GLU A 702 31.43 -4.07 14.54
C GLU A 702 30.45 -4.35 13.39
N ILE A 703 30.93 -4.47 12.16
CA ILE A 703 30.11 -4.83 11.00
C ILE A 703 29.42 -6.18 11.23
N LYS A 704 30.16 -7.19 11.74
CA LYS A 704 29.58 -8.48 12.09
C LYS A 704 28.51 -8.37 13.18
N ARG A 705 28.72 -7.50 14.18
CA ARG A 705 27.73 -7.25 15.25
C ARG A 705 26.46 -6.61 14.70
N LEU A 706 26.59 -5.61 13.82
CA LEU A 706 25.48 -4.98 13.13
C LEU A 706 24.67 -6.01 12.33
N ARG A 707 25.35 -6.84 11.54
CA ARG A 707 24.71 -7.90 10.77
C ARG A 707 23.93 -8.87 11.65
N LYS A 708 24.51 -9.26 12.79
CA LYS A 708 23.85 -10.15 13.74
C LYS A 708 22.61 -9.52 14.37
N ARG A 709 22.62 -8.19 14.60
CA ARG A 709 21.42 -7.46 15.04
C ARG A 709 20.34 -7.48 13.98
N MET A 710 20.67 -7.17 12.72
CA MET A 710 19.72 -7.23 11.60
C MET A 710 19.08 -8.61 11.44
N GLU A 711 19.86 -9.68 11.60
CA GLU A 711 19.38 -11.05 11.53
C GLU A 711 18.35 -11.34 12.65
N LYS A 712 18.57 -10.83 13.86
CA LYS A 712 17.68 -11.07 15.00
C LYS A 712 16.48 -10.15 15.04
N GLU A 713 16.68 -8.87 14.76
CA GLU A 713 15.68 -7.82 14.97
C GLU A 713 14.81 -7.58 13.72
N ILE A 714 15.38 -7.75 12.51
CA ILE A 714 14.68 -7.47 11.25
C ILE A 714 14.22 -8.76 10.57
N ALA A 715 15.14 -9.73 10.37
CA ALA A 715 14.76 -10.98 9.70
C ALA A 715 13.80 -11.80 10.57
N ALA A 716 14.10 -11.95 11.86
CA ALA A 716 13.28 -12.67 12.83
C ALA A 716 12.73 -13.99 12.26
N GLU A 717 13.63 -14.79 11.64
CA GLU A 717 13.27 -16.04 10.95
C GLU A 717 12.70 -17.08 11.91
N SER A 718 11.73 -17.85 11.42
CA SER A 718 11.12 -18.97 12.13
C SER A 718 11.04 -20.20 11.21
N ARG A 719 10.41 -21.28 11.68
CA ARG A 719 10.16 -22.45 10.83
C ARG A 719 9.23 -22.18 9.65
N GLU A 720 8.34 -21.21 9.80
CA GLU A 720 7.28 -20.86 8.83
C GLU A 720 7.63 -19.62 8.00
N LYS A 721 8.57 -18.80 8.48
CA LYS A 721 8.95 -17.53 7.86
C LYS A 721 10.44 -17.44 7.66
N LEU A 722 10.91 -17.37 6.43
CA LEU A 722 12.27 -17.10 6.01
C LEU A 722 12.39 -15.66 5.50
N ASN A 723 13.61 -15.12 5.37
CA ASN A 723 13.83 -13.80 4.84
C ASN A 723 14.98 -13.80 3.83
N ILE A 724 14.64 -13.59 2.56
CA ILE A 724 15.59 -13.66 1.43
C ILE A 724 16.69 -12.59 1.51
N LYS A 725 16.37 -11.41 2.07
CA LYS A 725 17.31 -10.29 2.15
C LYS A 725 18.15 -10.34 3.42
N THR A 726 17.50 -10.25 4.59
CA THR A 726 18.15 -10.10 5.89
C THR A 726 18.30 -11.42 6.67
N GLY A 727 17.76 -12.52 6.15
CA GLY A 727 17.91 -13.85 6.73
C GLY A 727 19.34 -14.36 6.71
N ARG A 728 19.56 -15.47 7.37
CA ARG A 728 20.88 -16.11 7.45
C ARG A 728 21.32 -16.65 6.09
N GLY A 729 22.44 -16.14 5.57
CA GLY A 729 22.92 -16.45 4.22
C GLY A 729 22.11 -15.77 3.09
N GLY A 730 21.28 -14.80 3.43
CA GLY A 730 20.56 -13.98 2.47
C GLY A 730 21.45 -12.94 1.79
N ILE A 731 20.82 -12.11 0.95
CA ILE A 731 21.51 -11.11 0.12
C ILE A 731 22.44 -10.21 0.95
N VAL A 732 22.01 -9.79 2.15
CA VAL A 732 22.79 -8.89 3.02
C VAL A 732 24.08 -9.55 3.53
N ASP A 733 24.16 -10.87 3.63
CA ASP A 733 25.45 -11.52 3.98
C ASP A 733 26.49 -11.28 2.88
N ILE A 734 26.10 -11.34 1.61
CA ILE A 734 26.98 -11.04 0.46
C ILE A 734 27.33 -9.55 0.46
N GLU A 735 26.35 -8.68 0.58
CA GLU A 735 26.54 -7.22 0.58
C GLU A 735 27.50 -6.79 1.71
N PHE A 736 27.31 -7.29 2.93
CA PHE A 736 28.16 -6.96 4.07
C PHE A 736 29.58 -7.50 3.89
N LEU A 737 29.72 -8.69 3.33
CA LEU A 737 31.05 -9.26 3.02
C LEU A 737 31.79 -8.40 2.00
N VAL A 738 31.15 -8.07 0.89
CA VAL A 738 31.72 -7.26 -0.18
C VAL A 738 32.10 -5.87 0.34
N GLN A 739 31.18 -5.19 1.05
CA GLN A 739 31.46 -3.87 1.62
C GLN A 739 32.57 -3.89 2.67
N MET A 740 32.62 -4.90 3.52
CA MET A 740 33.71 -5.06 4.49
C MET A 740 35.06 -5.19 3.78
N LEU A 741 35.14 -6.00 2.72
CA LEU A 741 36.36 -6.16 1.94
C LEU A 741 36.73 -4.88 1.17
N GLN A 742 35.74 -4.15 0.64
CA GLN A 742 35.97 -2.85 0.01
C GLN A 742 36.50 -1.81 1.02
N LEU A 743 35.97 -1.77 2.23
CA LEU A 743 36.49 -0.91 3.29
C LEU A 743 37.93 -1.26 3.69
N LYS A 744 38.25 -2.57 3.71
CA LYS A 744 39.58 -3.07 4.10
C LYS A 744 40.64 -2.83 3.03
N TYR A 745 40.29 -3.11 1.79
CA TYR A 745 41.27 -3.15 0.69
C TYR A 745 41.12 -2.02 -0.31
N GLY A 746 40.01 -1.26 -0.27
CA GLY A 746 39.72 -0.21 -1.25
C GLY A 746 40.69 0.97 -1.20
N GLY A 747 41.43 1.18 -0.10
CA GLY A 747 42.51 2.15 -0.03
C GLY A 747 43.68 1.76 -0.95
N GLU A 748 44.03 0.48 -0.95
CA GLU A 748 45.14 -0.10 -1.69
C GLU A 748 44.79 -0.48 -3.13
N TYR A 749 43.54 -0.98 -3.33
CA TYR A 749 43.03 -1.45 -4.61
C TYR A 749 41.85 -0.59 -5.11
N PRO A 750 42.06 0.55 -5.79
CA PRO A 750 40.98 1.44 -6.26
C PRO A 750 39.97 0.74 -7.18
N VAL A 751 40.35 -0.32 -7.88
CA VAL A 751 39.49 -1.08 -8.80
C VAL A 751 38.27 -1.69 -8.12
N VAL A 752 38.38 -2.03 -6.82
CA VAL A 752 37.27 -2.61 -6.03
C VAL A 752 36.26 -1.58 -5.52
N ARG A 753 36.51 -0.28 -5.73
CA ARG A 753 35.63 0.82 -5.31
C ARG A 753 34.38 0.91 -6.20
N LYS A 754 33.59 -0.15 -6.27
CA LYS A 754 32.35 -0.22 -7.06
C LYS A 754 31.13 -0.12 -6.17
N GLN A 755 30.14 0.65 -6.56
CA GLN A 755 28.87 0.77 -5.81
C GLN A 755 27.99 -0.47 -5.99
N ASN A 756 28.01 -1.11 -7.18
CA ASN A 756 27.26 -2.31 -7.46
C ASN A 756 27.92 -3.54 -6.81
N THR A 757 27.11 -4.34 -6.12
CA THR A 757 27.61 -5.51 -5.36
C THR A 757 28.20 -6.58 -6.28
N SER A 758 27.57 -6.86 -7.43
CA SER A 758 28.06 -7.86 -8.37
C SER A 758 29.37 -7.42 -9.02
N ASP A 759 29.48 -6.16 -9.41
CA ASP A 759 30.72 -5.60 -9.99
C ASP A 759 31.84 -5.58 -8.94
N ALA A 760 31.54 -5.17 -7.70
CA ALA A 760 32.51 -5.17 -6.61
C ALA A 760 33.00 -6.58 -6.31
N LEU A 761 32.11 -7.56 -6.28
CA LEU A 761 32.44 -8.97 -6.05
C LEU A 761 33.39 -9.49 -7.14
N ALA A 762 33.11 -9.19 -8.42
CA ALA A 762 33.97 -9.57 -9.53
C ALA A 762 35.36 -8.92 -9.41
N TRP A 763 35.45 -7.62 -9.10
CA TRP A 763 36.74 -6.96 -8.94
C TRP A 763 37.52 -7.36 -7.71
N LEU A 764 36.83 -7.77 -6.63
CA LEU A 764 37.49 -8.37 -5.44
C LEU A 764 38.13 -9.72 -5.81
N HIS A 765 37.47 -10.50 -6.66
CA HIS A 765 38.05 -11.74 -7.18
C HIS A 765 39.23 -11.46 -8.13
N GLU A 766 39.08 -10.57 -9.11
CA GLU A 766 40.17 -10.18 -10.03
C GLU A 766 41.40 -9.64 -9.28
N ALA A 767 41.18 -8.91 -8.18
CA ALA A 767 42.25 -8.46 -7.29
C ALA A 767 42.84 -9.58 -6.44
N GLY A 768 42.28 -10.78 -6.46
CA GLY A 768 42.75 -11.95 -5.69
C GLY A 768 42.43 -11.88 -4.19
N ILE A 769 41.48 -11.05 -3.82
CA ILE A 769 40.99 -10.91 -2.44
C ILE A 769 39.94 -11.99 -2.11
N ILE A 770 39.18 -12.42 -3.11
CA ILE A 770 38.25 -13.56 -3.03
C ILE A 770 38.74 -14.70 -3.92
N GLU A 771 38.75 -15.90 -3.41
CA GLU A 771 39.11 -17.10 -4.14
C GLU A 771 38.05 -17.48 -5.19
N GLU A 772 38.46 -18.17 -6.27
CA GLU A 772 37.62 -18.56 -7.40
C GLU A 772 36.34 -19.31 -6.96
N ASP A 773 36.49 -20.31 -6.11
CA ASP A 773 35.38 -21.13 -5.62
C ASP A 773 34.37 -20.31 -4.82
N ASP A 774 34.87 -19.39 -3.99
CA ASP A 774 34.03 -18.49 -3.18
C ASP A 774 33.32 -17.45 -4.06
N TYR A 775 34.02 -16.91 -5.05
CA TYR A 775 33.46 -16.00 -6.01
C TYR A 775 32.29 -16.64 -6.76
N THR A 776 32.52 -17.85 -7.30
CA THR A 776 31.48 -18.57 -8.04
C THR A 776 30.23 -18.83 -7.19
N GLU A 777 30.42 -19.36 -5.97
CA GLU A 777 29.30 -19.63 -5.05
C GLU A 777 28.55 -18.35 -4.63
N LEU A 778 29.26 -17.24 -4.40
CA LEU A 778 28.66 -15.96 -4.02
C LEU A 778 27.94 -15.31 -5.22
N ALA A 779 28.52 -15.37 -6.43
CA ALA A 779 27.93 -14.79 -7.65
C ALA A 779 26.68 -15.54 -8.08
N ASP A 780 26.72 -16.88 -8.09
CA ASP A 780 25.57 -17.73 -8.39
C ASP A 780 24.48 -17.57 -7.34
N GLY A 781 24.89 -17.53 -6.06
CA GLY A 781 23.98 -17.32 -4.96
C GLY A 781 23.28 -15.96 -5.02
N LEU A 782 24.03 -14.89 -5.32
CA LEU A 782 23.47 -13.55 -5.48
C LEU A 782 22.47 -13.49 -6.65
N THR A 783 22.85 -14.08 -7.79
CA THR A 783 21.97 -14.17 -8.97
C THR A 783 20.66 -14.88 -8.65
N PHE A 784 20.75 -16.03 -7.98
CA PHE A 784 19.59 -16.80 -7.60
C PHE A 784 18.69 -16.05 -6.60
N LEU A 785 19.25 -15.48 -5.54
CA LEU A 785 18.49 -14.74 -4.53
C LEU A 785 17.85 -13.46 -5.10
N ARG A 786 18.53 -12.73 -6.02
CA ARG A 786 17.97 -11.56 -6.67
C ARG A 786 16.82 -11.93 -7.61
N LYS A 787 16.93 -13.06 -8.34
CA LYS A 787 15.83 -13.54 -9.16
C LYS A 787 14.61 -13.92 -8.32
N MET A 788 14.82 -14.61 -7.21
CA MET A 788 13.75 -14.90 -6.25
C MET A 788 13.13 -13.63 -5.66
N GLU A 789 13.95 -12.63 -5.27
CA GLU A 789 13.47 -11.36 -4.73
C GLU A 789 12.59 -10.62 -5.74
N ASN A 790 13.00 -10.55 -7.00
CA ASN A 790 12.24 -9.89 -8.06
C ASN A 790 10.87 -10.55 -8.27
N LEU A 791 10.84 -11.87 -8.40
CA LEU A 791 9.58 -12.61 -8.58
C LEU A 791 8.67 -12.51 -7.34
N LEU A 792 9.23 -12.62 -6.13
CA LEU A 792 8.48 -12.49 -4.90
C LEU A 792 7.79 -11.11 -4.80
N ARG A 793 8.49 -10.06 -5.19
CA ARG A 793 7.95 -8.70 -5.19
C ARG A 793 6.92 -8.44 -6.28
N LEU A 794 7.03 -9.11 -7.42
CA LEU A 794 6.00 -9.09 -8.46
C LEU A 794 4.74 -9.85 -7.99
N LEU A 795 4.89 -11.03 -7.38
CA LEU A 795 3.77 -11.83 -6.87
C LEU A 795 2.98 -11.11 -5.77
N HIS A 796 3.65 -10.32 -4.94
CA HIS A 796 3.02 -9.60 -3.83
C HIS A 796 2.81 -8.11 -4.10
N ASP A 797 3.25 -7.61 -5.26
CA ASP A 797 3.20 -6.19 -5.68
C ASP A 797 3.68 -5.18 -4.62
N ARG A 798 4.61 -5.59 -3.76
CA ARG A 798 5.16 -4.76 -2.67
C ARG A 798 6.61 -5.06 -2.36
N SER A 799 7.25 -4.17 -1.60
CA SER A 799 8.63 -4.34 -1.11
C SER A 799 8.69 -5.36 0.02
N ILE A 800 8.52 -6.65 -0.30
CA ILE A 800 8.56 -7.78 0.65
C ILE A 800 9.87 -8.55 0.52
N ASN A 801 10.33 -9.13 1.62
CA ASN A 801 11.52 -9.99 1.69
C ASN A 801 11.26 -11.28 2.48
N GLU A 802 10.08 -11.40 3.09
CA GLU A 802 9.62 -12.59 3.79
C GLU A 802 9.15 -13.65 2.79
N LEU A 803 9.55 -14.90 3.04
CA LEU A 803 9.18 -16.09 2.28
C LEU A 803 8.41 -17.05 3.17
N TYR A 804 7.22 -17.41 2.74
CA TYR A 804 6.37 -18.42 3.37
C TYR A 804 6.33 -19.70 2.52
N GLU A 805 5.82 -20.79 3.08
CA GLU A 805 5.71 -22.07 2.37
C GLU A 805 4.93 -21.94 1.05
N SER A 806 3.83 -21.20 1.08
CA SER A 806 2.99 -20.93 -0.10
C SER A 806 3.70 -20.17 -1.22
N ASP A 807 4.74 -19.37 -0.88
CA ASP A 807 5.50 -18.64 -1.88
C ASP A 807 6.39 -19.57 -2.71
N PHE A 808 6.94 -20.62 -2.10
CA PHE A 808 7.74 -21.59 -2.83
C PHE A 808 6.97 -22.30 -3.93
N GLU A 809 5.68 -22.52 -3.76
CA GLU A 809 4.83 -23.12 -4.80
C GLU A 809 4.68 -22.20 -6.01
N LYS A 810 4.39 -20.92 -5.76
CA LYS A 810 4.25 -19.89 -6.80
C LYS A 810 5.59 -19.60 -7.49
N LEU A 811 6.66 -19.50 -6.73
CA LEU A 811 8.01 -19.25 -7.26
C LEU A 811 8.55 -20.44 -8.06
N ALA A 812 8.20 -21.68 -7.66
CA ALA A 812 8.68 -22.89 -8.35
C ALA A 812 8.15 -22.97 -9.78
N SER A 813 6.94 -22.49 -10.06
CA SER A 813 6.39 -22.46 -11.42
C SER A 813 7.26 -21.69 -12.41
N GLU A 814 7.98 -20.66 -11.93
CA GLU A 814 8.84 -19.80 -12.76
C GLU A 814 10.34 -20.13 -12.67
N LEU A 815 10.80 -20.67 -11.52
CA LEU A 815 12.23 -20.87 -11.27
C LEU A 815 12.70 -22.31 -11.45
N ASP A 816 11.85 -23.26 -11.14
CA ASP A 816 12.17 -24.70 -11.20
C ASP A 816 10.83 -25.46 -11.39
N PRO A 817 10.33 -25.57 -12.64
CA PRO A 817 8.95 -25.99 -12.92
C PRO A 817 8.55 -27.28 -12.22
N GLY A 818 7.53 -27.19 -11.38
CA GLY A 818 6.83 -28.31 -10.78
C GLY A 818 7.35 -28.81 -9.43
N ASP A 819 8.43 -28.27 -8.83
CA ASP A 819 8.94 -28.82 -7.55
C ASP A 819 9.31 -27.73 -6.52
N ALA A 820 8.30 -27.32 -5.74
CA ALA A 820 8.48 -26.39 -4.62
C ALA A 820 9.47 -26.92 -3.58
N ALA A 821 9.49 -28.22 -3.32
CA ALA A 821 10.42 -28.84 -2.37
C ALA A 821 11.87 -28.80 -2.89
N LYS A 822 12.07 -28.94 -4.20
CA LYS A 822 13.39 -28.79 -4.83
C LYS A 822 13.87 -27.33 -4.75
N LEU A 823 13.01 -26.37 -5.05
CA LEU A 823 13.33 -24.95 -4.91
C LEU A 823 13.71 -24.58 -3.48
N LYS A 824 12.95 -25.06 -2.49
CA LYS A 824 13.25 -24.84 -1.07
C LYS A 824 14.59 -25.47 -0.64
N ARG A 825 14.89 -26.68 -1.11
CA ARG A 825 16.22 -27.32 -0.89
C ARG A 825 17.33 -26.49 -1.52
N LYS A 826 17.16 -26.02 -2.76
CA LYS A 826 18.12 -25.14 -3.45
C LYS A 826 18.36 -23.86 -2.66
N TYR A 827 17.29 -23.20 -2.21
CA TYR A 827 17.37 -22.00 -1.36
C TYR A 827 18.15 -22.26 -0.09
N THR A 828 17.83 -23.31 0.64
CA THR A 828 18.49 -23.66 1.90
C THR A 828 19.98 -24.02 1.69
N SER A 829 20.29 -24.74 0.62
CA SER A 829 21.67 -25.06 0.26
C SER A 829 22.48 -23.82 -0.07
N THR A 830 21.94 -22.94 -0.93
CA THR A 830 22.57 -21.69 -1.36
C THR A 830 22.84 -20.78 -0.17
N THR A 831 21.83 -20.50 0.66
CA THR A 831 21.99 -19.65 1.85
C THR A 831 22.97 -20.26 2.86
N GLY A 832 22.99 -21.58 2.98
CA GLY A 832 23.96 -22.30 3.81
C GLY A 832 25.42 -22.12 3.34
N LYS A 833 25.67 -22.17 2.03
CA LYS A 833 26.99 -21.95 1.43
C LYS A 833 27.47 -20.51 1.62
N ILE A 834 26.59 -19.53 1.28
CA ILE A 834 26.87 -18.10 1.47
C ILE A 834 27.25 -17.81 2.93
N ARG A 835 26.51 -18.37 3.89
CA ARG A 835 26.79 -18.16 5.31
C ARG A 835 28.12 -18.75 5.76
N LYS A 836 28.54 -19.89 5.21
CA LYS A 836 29.83 -20.47 5.48
C LYS A 836 30.98 -19.58 4.99
N ILE A 837 30.85 -19.04 3.77
CA ILE A 837 31.86 -18.14 3.19
C ILE A 837 31.90 -16.84 4.01
N TYR A 838 30.76 -16.21 4.28
CA TYR A 838 30.66 -15.04 5.15
C TYR A 838 31.41 -15.23 6.49
N ASN A 839 31.11 -16.34 7.18
CA ASN A 839 31.75 -16.62 8.47
C ASN A 839 33.27 -16.81 8.37
N ARG A 840 33.78 -17.40 7.27
CA ARG A 840 35.20 -17.61 7.03
C ARG A 840 35.95 -16.28 6.93
N TYR A 841 35.45 -15.35 6.12
CA TYR A 841 36.09 -14.04 5.96
C TYR A 841 36.01 -13.18 7.23
N PHE A 842 34.92 -13.21 7.96
CA PHE A 842 34.78 -12.48 9.22
C PHE A 842 35.48 -13.16 10.43
N SER A 843 36.09 -14.34 10.26
CA SER A 843 36.87 -14.99 11.28
C SER A 843 38.39 -14.82 11.11
N GLY A 844 38.83 -14.11 10.07
CA GLY A 844 40.24 -13.92 9.74
C GLY A 844 40.94 -15.19 9.23
N ARG A 845 40.16 -16.20 8.82
CA ARG A 845 40.71 -17.48 8.30
C ARG A 845 40.83 -17.51 6.78
N ALA A 846 40.47 -16.44 6.08
CA ALA A 846 40.73 -16.29 4.66
C ALA A 846 42.23 -15.96 4.45
N ALA A 847 42.83 -16.51 3.40
CA ALA A 847 44.22 -16.19 3.04
C ALA A 847 44.35 -14.69 2.76
N GLU A 848 45.47 -14.10 3.20
CA GLU A 848 45.78 -12.72 2.80
C GLU A 848 46.09 -12.69 1.30
N PRO A 849 45.62 -11.68 0.56
CA PRO A 849 45.85 -11.59 -0.89
C PRO A 849 47.38 -11.50 -1.16
N GLU A 850 47.86 -12.24 -2.16
CA GLU A 850 49.21 -12.05 -2.63
C GLU A 850 49.42 -10.62 -3.19
N PRO A 851 50.56 -9.96 -2.84
CA PRO A 851 50.85 -8.63 -3.35
C PRO A 851 50.77 -8.55 -4.89
N ALA A 852 50.14 -7.49 -5.41
CA ALA A 852 49.84 -7.29 -6.84
C ALA A 852 51.10 -7.38 -7.77
N GLU A 853 52.29 -7.12 -7.26
CA GLU A 853 53.57 -7.24 -8.01
C GLU A 853 53.89 -8.66 -8.43
N LYS A 854 53.50 -9.67 -7.68
CA LYS A 854 53.82 -11.10 -7.99
C LYS A 854 52.91 -11.70 -9.08
N ARG A 855 51.75 -11.17 -9.29
CA ARG A 855 50.75 -11.66 -10.31
C ARG A 855 51.04 -11.20 -11.74
N ARG A 856 51.82 -10.11 -11.93
CA ARG A 856 52.22 -9.65 -13.27
C ARG A 856 53.33 -10.48 -13.89
N THR A 857 53.99 -11.35 -13.11
CA THR A 857 55.11 -12.17 -13.59
C THR A 857 54.71 -13.62 -13.87
N SER A 858 53.47 -14.03 -13.62
CA SER A 858 52.98 -15.42 -13.81
C SER A 858 51.86 -15.59 -14.86
N LYS A 859 51.70 -14.58 -15.74
CA LYS A 859 50.89 -14.72 -16.98
C LYS A 859 51.71 -14.52 -18.23
#